data_100918701d96ca8d1335e4101c3e148c
#
_entry.id   100918701d96ca8d1335e4101c3e148c
#
_cell.length_a   1.000
_cell.length_b   1.000
_cell.length_c   1.000
_cell.angle_alpha   90.00
_cell.angle_beta   90.00
_cell.angle_gamma   90.00
#
_symmetry.space_group_name_H-M   'P 1'
#
loop_
_entity.id
_entity.type
_entity.pdbx_description
1 polymer ?
#
loop_
_entity_poly.entity_id
_entity_poly.type
_entity_poly.pdbx_seq_one_letter_code
_entity_poly.pdbx_strand_id
1 'polypeptide(L)'
;MTTWGTDEEDALLLYLREAVRSAAYTEEYCTRLEAYDKLTKNKAAVFYFAARLAFSLGELEEAHRLAHEAYARRKLSHKVWQLLFEIGNALGLDEEAVFFKALCQQNMDLDAPMPLFSDTRLQDAFFRGLLSVQASPFRFDFAACPDGSLTRLFQPALGQFLLSEDGDASSARYYCAAYNEWDFFDTQASRLDLVKRGGARTIDDYCGMVFDVMKAHRIEGAVEIEEACILPAAPTCEGQTLELESAQARGGIRGGREEFRFLRLEGRTKISSAEPFVVGAPIRTGHVPGRRKLVLNLLLDGLSWQAMRARDFCHMPNLMRFFSDGVIFNNNYCVTEYTFVSLGTIETGMLPHRSQVIWDCPMFRIEKEVKTLSEQMKALGYYCVNVMGDGRGICDGVTRGFDRLVVNPYLSQPTCEGVARTIAHLEAFEECDNYVFLHVSDPHATPATSAPLTLKTQTHISWQHTSVPLSEAAEVSVSLPYNDIYLYDNPHRIETMDRELGRLFDYLEAHYASDEYIVCAYSDHGSVVYSKDAWYFSEMQGSAALMVRGAGVPRLGLVEELTSCLDIYPIMEKTVGFSAPPGQLDGVLPRALGGEGRRYCISNSIYPEQTYKLSIRTAEHEFRLETKRPTHHDGTVDMSRFASHICTRDAVHEEVFDEVLHAEFLRIAREHTASFHEKWEEDY
;
A
#
# COMPACT_ATOMS: atom_id res chain seq x y z
N MET A 1 -19.28 -34.28 6.17
CA MET A 1 -18.93 -33.22 5.23
C MET A 1 -19.49 -31.92 5.79
N THR A 2 -18.66 -31.04 6.25
CA THR A 2 -19.09 -29.74 6.78
C THR A 2 -19.26 -28.79 5.60
N THR A 3 -20.51 -28.50 5.20
CA THR A 3 -20.83 -27.56 4.14
C THR A 3 -20.45 -26.12 4.57
N TRP A 4 -19.79 -25.40 3.69
CA TRP A 4 -19.53 -23.96 3.80
C TRP A 4 -20.76 -23.25 3.24
N GLY A 5 -21.49 -22.54 4.04
CA GLY A 5 -22.85 -22.12 3.71
C GLY A 5 -23.88 -23.20 4.06
N THR A 6 -25.14 -22.81 4.16
CA THR A 6 -26.23 -23.78 4.23
C THR A 6 -26.68 -24.12 2.81
N ASP A 7 -27.14 -25.34 2.56
CA ASP A 7 -27.73 -25.71 1.26
C ASP A 7 -28.86 -24.73 0.86
N GLU A 8 -29.51 -24.12 1.84
CA GLU A 8 -30.54 -23.11 1.66
C GLU A 8 -29.96 -21.78 1.17
N GLU A 9 -28.83 -21.30 1.76
CA GLU A 9 -28.14 -20.07 1.32
C GLU A 9 -27.69 -20.21 -0.14
N ASP A 10 -27.06 -21.32 -0.48
CA ASP A 10 -26.61 -21.61 -1.83
C ASP A 10 -27.77 -21.69 -2.85
N ALA A 11 -28.88 -22.31 -2.48
CA ALA A 11 -30.05 -22.39 -3.34
C ALA A 11 -30.69 -21.01 -3.59
N LEU A 12 -30.75 -20.17 -2.56
CA LEU A 12 -31.23 -18.78 -2.68
C LEU A 12 -30.34 -17.96 -3.60
N LEU A 13 -29.01 -18.05 -3.44
CA LEU A 13 -28.04 -17.34 -4.27
C LEU A 13 -28.18 -17.72 -5.75
N LEU A 14 -28.28 -19.03 -6.06
CA LEU A 14 -28.47 -19.52 -7.43
C LEU A 14 -29.76 -19.02 -8.05
N TYR A 15 -30.86 -19.05 -7.28
CA TYR A 15 -32.15 -18.51 -7.76
C TYR A 15 -32.05 -17.00 -8.08
N LEU A 16 -31.45 -16.20 -7.19
CA LEU A 16 -31.30 -14.75 -7.40
C LEU A 16 -30.45 -14.43 -8.64
N ARG A 17 -29.40 -15.20 -8.88
CA ARG A 17 -28.55 -15.06 -10.07
C ARG A 17 -29.35 -15.36 -11.36
N GLU A 18 -30.11 -16.43 -11.36
CA GLU A 18 -30.93 -16.81 -12.53
C GLU A 18 -32.03 -15.78 -12.78
N ALA A 19 -32.66 -15.28 -11.73
CA ALA A 19 -33.68 -14.22 -11.83
C ALA A 19 -33.11 -12.92 -12.43
N VAL A 20 -31.87 -12.54 -12.07
CA VAL A 20 -31.17 -11.39 -12.67
C VAL A 20 -30.87 -11.64 -14.15
N ARG A 21 -30.38 -12.84 -14.52
CA ARG A 21 -30.10 -13.19 -15.93
C ARG A 21 -31.34 -13.12 -16.79
N SER A 22 -32.47 -13.62 -16.28
CA SER A 22 -33.76 -13.66 -17.00
C SER A 22 -34.60 -12.40 -16.82
N ALA A 23 -34.14 -11.41 -16.10
CA ALA A 23 -34.85 -10.19 -15.69
C ALA A 23 -36.22 -10.48 -15.01
N ALA A 24 -36.30 -11.56 -14.24
CA ALA A 24 -37.53 -12.06 -13.60
C ALA A 24 -37.65 -11.51 -12.16
N TYR A 25 -37.98 -10.25 -12.02
CA TYR A 25 -38.12 -9.57 -10.73
C TYR A 25 -39.58 -9.67 -10.22
N THR A 26 -39.93 -10.84 -9.68
CA THR A 26 -41.29 -11.16 -9.18
C THR A 26 -41.41 -10.96 -7.67
N GLU A 27 -42.61 -11.09 -7.11
CA GLU A 27 -42.83 -11.14 -5.66
C GLU A 27 -42.01 -12.26 -4.98
N GLU A 28 -41.87 -13.39 -5.67
CA GLU A 28 -41.01 -14.49 -5.21
C GLU A 28 -39.51 -14.05 -5.11
N TYR A 29 -39.03 -13.24 -6.06
CA TYR A 29 -37.68 -12.66 -5.98
C TYR A 29 -37.49 -11.85 -4.70
N CYS A 30 -38.42 -10.96 -4.37
CA CYS A 30 -38.37 -10.15 -3.15
C CYS A 30 -38.32 -11.04 -1.89
N THR A 31 -39.20 -12.03 -1.82
CA THR A 31 -39.24 -12.96 -0.68
C THR A 31 -37.93 -13.74 -0.51
N ARG A 32 -37.36 -14.20 -1.61
CA ARG A 32 -36.09 -14.95 -1.59
C ARG A 32 -34.89 -14.07 -1.30
N LEU A 33 -34.90 -12.80 -1.74
CA LEU A 33 -33.88 -11.83 -1.41
C LEU A 33 -33.88 -11.52 0.09
N GLU A 34 -35.04 -11.34 0.69
CA GLU A 34 -35.16 -11.15 2.14
C GLU A 34 -34.69 -12.38 2.94
N ALA A 35 -34.98 -13.58 2.45
CA ALA A 35 -34.49 -14.82 3.07
C ALA A 35 -32.97 -14.92 2.96
N TYR A 36 -32.41 -14.62 1.79
CA TYR A 36 -30.97 -14.61 1.55
C TYR A 36 -30.26 -13.57 2.45
N ASP A 37 -30.81 -12.37 2.56
CA ASP A 37 -30.24 -11.32 3.44
C ASP A 37 -30.16 -11.76 4.92
N LYS A 38 -31.14 -12.51 5.41
CA LYS A 38 -31.12 -13.02 6.79
C LYS A 38 -30.05 -14.08 7.05
N LEU A 39 -29.73 -14.88 6.02
CA LEU A 39 -28.80 -16.00 6.15
C LEU A 39 -27.36 -15.60 5.85
N THR A 40 -27.14 -14.81 4.79
CA THR A 40 -25.79 -14.55 4.29
C THR A 40 -25.03 -13.46 5.07
N LYS A 41 -23.72 -13.63 5.19
CA LYS A 41 -22.78 -12.57 5.60
C LYS A 41 -22.26 -11.77 4.39
N ASN A 42 -22.47 -12.26 3.17
CA ASN A 42 -22.06 -11.58 1.94
C ASN A 42 -23.04 -10.46 1.57
N LYS A 43 -22.97 -9.37 2.32
CA LYS A 43 -23.86 -8.21 2.12
C LYS A 43 -23.64 -7.49 0.79
N ALA A 44 -22.46 -7.60 0.17
CA ALA A 44 -22.22 -7.06 -1.17
C ALA A 44 -23.18 -7.68 -2.20
N ALA A 45 -23.38 -8.99 -2.16
CA ALA A 45 -24.32 -9.67 -3.03
C ALA A 45 -25.78 -9.24 -2.77
N VAL A 46 -26.18 -9.09 -1.49
CA VAL A 46 -27.52 -8.61 -1.13
C VAL A 46 -27.80 -7.23 -1.73
N PHE A 47 -26.90 -6.29 -1.55
CA PHE A 47 -27.04 -4.93 -2.10
C PHE A 47 -27.04 -4.93 -3.63
N TYR A 48 -26.24 -5.76 -4.27
CA TYR A 48 -26.25 -5.91 -5.73
C TYR A 48 -27.63 -6.39 -6.24
N PHE A 49 -28.19 -7.43 -5.63
CA PHE A 49 -29.51 -7.95 -6.03
C PHE A 49 -30.64 -6.95 -5.74
N ALA A 50 -30.59 -6.24 -4.62
CA ALA A 50 -31.52 -5.17 -4.31
C ALA A 50 -31.42 -4.00 -5.30
N ALA A 51 -30.21 -3.60 -5.67
CA ALA A 51 -29.98 -2.55 -6.67
C ALA A 51 -30.53 -2.93 -8.06
N ARG A 52 -30.36 -4.20 -8.48
CA ARG A 52 -30.93 -4.71 -9.73
C ARG A 52 -32.47 -4.66 -9.72
N LEU A 53 -33.08 -5.00 -8.61
CA LEU A 53 -34.54 -4.89 -8.44
C LEU A 53 -34.99 -3.42 -8.55
N ALA A 54 -34.43 -2.53 -7.76
CA ALA A 54 -34.77 -1.10 -7.78
C ALA A 54 -34.58 -0.48 -9.18
N PHE A 55 -33.49 -0.84 -9.87
CA PHE A 55 -33.25 -0.40 -11.25
C PHE A 55 -34.33 -0.90 -12.22
N SER A 56 -34.75 -2.15 -12.08
CA SER A 56 -35.81 -2.72 -12.90
C SER A 56 -37.19 -2.07 -12.69
N LEU A 57 -37.43 -1.54 -11.49
CA LEU A 57 -38.63 -0.81 -11.13
C LEU A 57 -38.58 0.68 -11.52
N GLY A 58 -37.44 1.17 -12.02
CA GLY A 58 -37.23 2.58 -12.36
C GLY A 58 -36.96 3.49 -11.16
N GLU A 59 -36.68 2.90 -9.98
CA GLU A 59 -36.31 3.62 -8.74
C GLU A 59 -34.81 3.96 -8.78
N LEU A 60 -34.43 4.89 -9.69
CA LEU A 60 -33.03 5.08 -10.09
C LEU A 60 -32.13 5.57 -8.94
N GLU A 61 -32.60 6.50 -8.10
CA GLU A 61 -31.85 7.03 -6.96
C GLU A 61 -31.60 5.93 -5.91
N GLU A 62 -32.60 5.11 -5.63
CA GLU A 62 -32.44 3.99 -4.71
C GLU A 62 -31.54 2.91 -5.30
N ALA A 63 -31.68 2.59 -6.58
CA ALA A 63 -30.77 1.68 -7.28
C ALA A 63 -29.32 2.17 -7.20
N HIS A 64 -29.08 3.47 -7.39
CA HIS A 64 -27.78 4.10 -7.28
C HIS A 64 -27.19 3.94 -5.87
N ARG A 65 -27.95 4.32 -4.85
CA ARG A 65 -27.54 4.17 -3.45
C ARG A 65 -27.17 2.72 -3.11
N LEU A 66 -28.02 1.76 -3.47
CA LEU A 66 -27.79 0.33 -3.20
C LEU A 66 -26.58 -0.21 -3.99
N ALA A 67 -26.40 0.22 -5.24
CA ALA A 67 -25.24 -0.19 -6.04
C ALA A 67 -23.92 0.33 -5.45
N HIS A 68 -23.92 1.56 -4.89
CA HIS A 68 -22.76 2.07 -4.16
C HIS A 68 -22.50 1.32 -2.85
N GLU A 69 -23.53 0.88 -2.14
CA GLU A 69 -23.37 0.01 -0.97
C GLU A 69 -22.73 -1.35 -1.33
N ALA A 70 -23.10 -1.89 -2.50
CA ALA A 70 -22.45 -3.09 -3.04
C ALA A 70 -20.99 -2.82 -3.43
N TYR A 71 -20.73 -1.68 -4.11
CA TYR A 71 -19.40 -1.26 -4.54
C TYR A 71 -18.45 -1.05 -3.36
N ALA A 72 -18.88 -0.36 -2.31
CA ALA A 72 -18.08 -0.13 -1.12
C ALA A 72 -17.60 -1.44 -0.45
N ARG A 73 -18.42 -2.50 -0.52
CA ARG A 73 -18.12 -3.83 0.06
C ARG A 73 -17.37 -4.76 -0.88
N ARG A 74 -17.44 -4.52 -2.19
CA ARG A 74 -16.76 -5.32 -3.22
C ARG A 74 -16.40 -4.46 -4.42
N LYS A 75 -15.32 -3.72 -4.27
CA LYS A 75 -14.87 -2.72 -5.24
C LYS A 75 -14.45 -3.28 -6.60
N LEU A 76 -13.98 -4.53 -6.63
CA LEU A 76 -13.48 -5.17 -7.85
C LEU A 76 -14.55 -5.98 -8.61
N SER A 77 -15.82 -5.83 -8.26
CA SER A 77 -16.92 -6.57 -8.89
C SER A 77 -17.35 -5.98 -10.23
N HIS A 78 -16.99 -6.65 -11.32
CA HIS A 78 -17.39 -6.24 -12.67
C HIS A 78 -18.92 -6.07 -12.82
N LYS A 79 -19.73 -6.96 -12.20
CA LYS A 79 -21.22 -6.85 -12.24
C LYS A 79 -21.72 -5.57 -11.58
N VAL A 80 -21.04 -5.11 -10.52
CA VAL A 80 -21.39 -3.86 -9.82
C VAL A 80 -20.97 -2.65 -10.66
N TRP A 81 -19.78 -2.67 -11.28
CA TRP A 81 -19.34 -1.61 -12.18
C TRP A 81 -20.29 -1.44 -13.37
N GLN A 82 -20.68 -2.57 -13.99
CA GLN A 82 -21.63 -2.53 -15.10
C GLN A 82 -22.98 -1.95 -14.66
N LEU A 83 -23.48 -2.35 -13.47
CA LEU A 83 -24.73 -1.80 -12.94
C LEU A 83 -24.62 -0.29 -12.66
N LEU A 84 -23.53 0.18 -12.06
CA LEU A 84 -23.31 1.61 -11.80
C LEU A 84 -23.16 2.41 -13.11
N PHE A 85 -22.53 1.84 -14.13
CA PHE A 85 -22.49 2.42 -15.47
C PHE A 85 -23.92 2.59 -16.07
N GLU A 86 -24.75 1.54 -15.98
CA GLU A 86 -26.14 1.56 -16.47
C GLU A 86 -26.99 2.60 -15.72
N ILE A 87 -26.88 2.65 -14.39
CA ILE A 87 -27.62 3.59 -13.52
C ILE A 87 -27.11 5.03 -13.76
N GLY A 88 -25.80 5.24 -13.82
CA GLY A 88 -25.22 6.56 -14.07
C GLY A 88 -25.70 7.17 -15.38
N ASN A 89 -25.76 6.36 -16.44
CA ASN A 89 -26.34 6.81 -17.73
C ASN A 89 -27.84 7.16 -17.59
N ALA A 90 -28.61 6.37 -16.86
CA ALA A 90 -30.04 6.62 -16.68
C ALA A 90 -30.33 7.87 -15.83
N LEU A 91 -29.44 8.22 -14.91
CA LEU A 91 -29.52 9.42 -14.06
C LEU A 91 -28.88 10.65 -14.71
N GLY A 92 -28.15 10.51 -15.82
CA GLY A 92 -27.39 11.60 -16.44
C GLY A 92 -26.14 12.00 -15.64
N LEU A 93 -25.56 11.06 -14.89
CA LEU A 93 -24.32 11.24 -14.11
C LEU A 93 -23.11 10.86 -15.01
N ASP A 94 -22.85 11.69 -16.02
CA ASP A 94 -21.94 11.38 -17.13
C ASP A 94 -20.52 11.04 -16.65
N GLU A 95 -19.97 11.80 -15.70
CA GLU A 95 -18.60 11.54 -15.16
C GLU A 95 -18.51 10.18 -14.46
N GLU A 96 -19.51 9.84 -13.66
CA GLU A 96 -19.56 8.58 -12.96
C GLU A 96 -19.75 7.40 -13.92
N ALA A 97 -20.65 7.54 -14.88
CA ALA A 97 -20.88 6.54 -15.91
C ALA A 97 -19.60 6.27 -16.71
N VAL A 98 -18.87 7.32 -17.09
CA VAL A 98 -17.59 7.20 -17.81
C VAL A 98 -16.52 6.53 -16.94
N PHE A 99 -16.45 6.87 -15.65
CA PHE A 99 -15.55 6.23 -14.71
C PHE A 99 -15.79 4.70 -14.62
N PHE A 100 -17.03 4.27 -14.39
CA PHE A 100 -17.35 2.85 -14.30
C PHE A 100 -17.24 2.12 -15.64
N LYS A 101 -17.48 2.81 -16.78
CA LYS A 101 -17.18 2.28 -18.08
C LYS A 101 -15.69 1.98 -18.25
N ALA A 102 -14.82 2.87 -17.78
CA ALA A 102 -13.38 2.66 -17.83
C ALA A 102 -12.96 1.43 -17.00
N LEU A 103 -13.52 1.27 -15.80
CA LEU A 103 -13.31 0.07 -14.97
C LEU A 103 -13.72 -1.22 -15.69
N CYS A 104 -14.87 -1.23 -16.36
CA CYS A 104 -15.32 -2.39 -17.14
C CYS A 104 -14.37 -2.71 -18.30
N GLN A 105 -13.79 -1.72 -18.96
CA GLN A 105 -12.88 -1.93 -20.08
C GLN A 105 -11.53 -2.48 -19.71
N GLN A 106 -11.01 -2.18 -18.52
CA GLN A 106 -9.72 -2.70 -18.06
C GLN A 106 -9.66 -4.24 -17.98
N ASN A 107 -10.76 -4.87 -17.64
CA ASN A 107 -10.81 -6.32 -17.52
C ASN A 107 -11.07 -7.04 -18.85
N MET A 108 -11.35 -6.33 -19.93
CA MET A 108 -11.79 -6.95 -21.17
C MET A 108 -10.80 -6.86 -22.33
N ASP A 109 -10.04 -5.79 -22.47
CA ASP A 109 -9.03 -5.67 -23.51
C ASP A 109 -8.24 -4.33 -23.37
N LEU A 110 -6.97 -4.41 -23.01
CA LEU A 110 -6.09 -3.23 -22.96
C LEU A 110 -5.79 -2.65 -24.36
N ASP A 111 -6.05 -3.43 -25.41
CA ASP A 111 -5.84 -3.04 -26.81
C ASP A 111 -7.11 -2.46 -27.47
N ALA A 112 -8.24 -2.40 -26.74
CA ALA A 112 -9.45 -1.80 -27.27
C ALA A 112 -9.25 -0.28 -27.53
N PRO A 113 -9.78 0.27 -28.66
CA PRO A 113 -9.63 1.67 -28.94
C PRO A 113 -10.29 2.54 -27.86
N MET A 114 -9.50 3.48 -27.31
CA MET A 114 -9.95 4.35 -26.23
C MET A 114 -10.92 5.41 -26.77
N PRO A 115 -12.06 5.66 -26.11
CA PRO A 115 -12.94 6.74 -26.50
C PRO A 115 -12.26 8.10 -26.26
N LEU A 116 -12.27 8.95 -27.28
CA LEU A 116 -11.85 10.35 -27.16
C LEU A 116 -13.06 11.18 -26.75
N PHE A 117 -12.95 11.83 -25.59
CA PHE A 117 -13.97 12.77 -25.11
C PHE A 117 -13.56 14.20 -25.47
N SER A 118 -14.50 14.96 -26.01
CA SER A 118 -14.32 16.41 -26.23
C SER A 118 -14.39 17.22 -24.93
N ASP A 119 -15.06 16.68 -23.91
CA ASP A 119 -15.13 17.27 -22.58
C ASP A 119 -13.97 16.75 -21.72
N THR A 120 -13.13 17.67 -21.24
CA THR A 120 -11.96 17.34 -20.40
C THR A 120 -12.33 16.68 -19.10
N ARG A 121 -13.51 16.98 -18.52
CA ARG A 121 -14.00 16.34 -17.29
C ARG A 121 -14.29 14.86 -17.49
N LEU A 122 -14.90 14.52 -18.62
CA LEU A 122 -15.16 13.13 -18.99
C LEU A 122 -13.86 12.38 -19.30
N GLN A 123 -12.90 13.04 -19.95
CA GLN A 123 -11.58 12.48 -20.19
C GLN A 123 -10.86 12.19 -18.88
N ASP A 124 -10.91 13.13 -17.92
CA ASP A 124 -10.32 12.95 -16.59
C ASP A 124 -11.03 11.84 -15.79
N ALA A 125 -12.36 11.75 -15.87
CA ALA A 125 -13.11 10.68 -15.24
C ALA A 125 -12.74 9.30 -15.80
N PHE A 126 -12.58 9.21 -17.11
CA PHE A 126 -12.14 7.99 -17.78
C PHE A 126 -10.73 7.58 -17.35
N PHE A 127 -9.79 8.52 -17.31
CA PHE A 127 -8.43 8.23 -16.85
C PHE A 127 -8.38 7.84 -15.37
N ARG A 128 -9.21 8.44 -14.53
CA ARG A 128 -9.34 8.01 -13.12
C ARG A 128 -9.79 6.55 -12.99
N GLY A 129 -10.69 6.10 -13.86
CA GLY A 129 -11.10 4.70 -13.91
C GLY A 129 -10.03 3.76 -14.43
N LEU A 130 -9.20 4.21 -15.39
CA LEU A 130 -8.10 3.39 -15.94
C LEU A 130 -6.85 3.37 -15.06
N LEU A 131 -6.57 4.47 -14.36
CA LEU A 131 -5.27 4.77 -13.78
C LEU A 131 -5.41 5.14 -12.30
N SER A 132 -6.12 4.40 -11.52
CA SER A 132 -6.40 4.73 -10.12
C SER A 132 -5.17 4.88 -9.21
N VAL A 133 -3.99 4.96 -9.75
CA VAL A 133 -2.75 5.27 -9.05
C VAL A 133 -2.71 6.76 -8.72
N GLN A 134 -2.98 7.09 -7.48
CA GLN A 134 -3.30 8.45 -7.03
C GLN A 134 -2.15 9.44 -7.04
N ALA A 135 -0.95 9.02 -6.85
CA ALA A 135 0.19 9.91 -6.72
C ALA A 135 1.43 9.42 -7.49
N SER A 136 1.24 8.71 -8.59
CA SER A 136 2.38 8.30 -9.41
C SER A 136 3.09 9.52 -9.98
N PRO A 137 4.42 9.63 -9.83
CA PRO A 137 5.20 10.66 -10.49
C PRO A 137 5.26 10.46 -12.00
N PHE A 138 4.72 9.34 -12.49
CA PHE A 138 4.63 9.03 -13.90
C PHE A 138 3.19 9.17 -14.39
N ARG A 139 3.06 9.77 -15.57
CA ARG A 139 1.81 9.92 -16.27
C ARG A 139 1.78 8.99 -17.47
N PHE A 140 0.63 8.37 -17.69
CA PHE A 140 0.38 7.69 -18.94
C PHE A 140 -0.29 8.66 -19.90
N ASP A 141 0.43 9.07 -20.94
CA ASP A 141 -0.16 9.72 -22.09
C ASP A 141 -0.43 8.69 -23.18
N PHE A 142 -1.32 9.04 -24.08
CA PHE A 142 -1.67 8.19 -25.20
C PHE A 142 -1.39 8.95 -26.50
N ALA A 143 -0.63 8.31 -27.39
CA ALA A 143 -0.45 8.81 -28.75
C ALA A 143 -1.31 8.03 -29.72
N ALA A 144 -2.01 8.71 -30.62
CA ALA A 144 -2.73 8.07 -31.69
C ALA A 144 -1.75 7.42 -32.68
N CYS A 145 -1.94 6.13 -32.93
CA CYS A 145 -1.22 5.41 -33.97
C CYS A 145 -1.87 5.63 -35.34
N PRO A 146 -1.13 5.42 -36.46
CA PRO A 146 -1.69 5.58 -37.81
C PRO A 146 -2.89 4.70 -38.14
N ASP A 147 -3.06 3.59 -37.40
CA ASP A 147 -4.18 2.65 -37.52
C ASP A 147 -5.41 3.04 -36.68
N GLY A 148 -5.33 4.17 -35.98
CA GLY A 148 -6.38 4.67 -35.07
C GLY A 148 -6.35 4.07 -33.66
N SER A 149 -5.41 3.17 -33.36
CA SER A 149 -5.15 2.68 -32.00
C SER A 149 -4.41 3.74 -31.16
N LEU A 150 -4.46 3.60 -29.83
CA LEU A 150 -3.72 4.47 -28.92
C LEU A 150 -2.58 3.68 -28.29
N THR A 151 -1.36 4.18 -28.47
CA THR A 151 -0.19 3.65 -27.77
C THR A 151 0.01 4.38 -26.44
N ARG A 152 0.22 3.60 -25.38
CA ARG A 152 0.53 4.14 -24.06
C ARG A 152 1.96 4.71 -24.06
N LEU A 153 2.09 5.98 -23.70
CA LEU A 153 3.35 6.66 -23.50
C LEU A 153 3.57 6.87 -21.99
N PHE A 154 4.77 6.56 -21.55
CA PHE A 154 5.19 6.76 -20.17
C PHE A 154 5.92 8.11 -20.09
N GLN A 155 5.37 9.08 -19.36
CA GLN A 155 5.98 10.39 -19.18
C GLN A 155 6.04 10.77 -17.70
N PRO A 156 7.09 11.49 -17.26
CA PRO A 156 7.10 12.05 -15.90
C PRO A 156 6.05 13.15 -15.80
N ALA A 157 5.39 13.21 -14.67
CA ALA A 157 4.42 14.25 -14.36
C ALA A 157 5.07 15.54 -13.85
N LEU A 158 6.34 15.78 -14.17
CA LEU A 158 7.07 16.96 -13.72
C LEU A 158 6.33 18.25 -14.09
N GLY A 159 6.20 19.15 -13.12
CA GLY A 159 5.51 20.42 -13.29
C GLY A 159 3.99 20.30 -13.34
N GLN A 160 3.43 19.16 -12.98
CA GLN A 160 1.99 18.91 -13.04
C GLN A 160 1.41 18.52 -11.70
N PHE A 161 0.14 18.85 -11.51
CA PHE A 161 -0.65 18.30 -10.42
C PHE A 161 -1.11 16.89 -10.81
N LEU A 162 -0.87 15.95 -9.90
CA LEU A 162 -1.32 14.57 -10.09
C LEU A 162 -2.84 14.51 -9.97
N LEU A 163 -3.46 13.52 -10.62
CA LEU A 163 -4.90 13.29 -10.52
C LEU A 163 -5.31 13.11 -9.05
N SER A 164 -6.37 13.79 -8.62
CA SER A 164 -6.93 13.58 -7.28
C SER A 164 -8.13 12.65 -7.36
N GLU A 165 -8.36 11.89 -6.29
CA GLU A 165 -9.53 11.01 -6.17
C GLU A 165 -10.86 11.77 -6.26
N ASP A 166 -10.89 12.98 -5.76
CA ASP A 166 -12.12 13.70 -5.43
C ASP A 166 -12.66 14.57 -6.56
N GLY A 167 -11.89 14.76 -7.64
CA GLY A 167 -12.28 15.70 -8.71
C GLY A 167 -12.37 17.16 -8.24
N ASP A 168 -12.12 17.44 -6.96
CA ASP A 168 -12.20 18.77 -6.39
C ASP A 168 -10.94 19.57 -6.69
N ALA A 169 -11.08 20.56 -7.57
CA ALA A 169 -9.99 21.46 -7.95
C ALA A 169 -9.59 22.42 -6.80
N SER A 170 -10.38 22.51 -5.73
CA SER A 170 -10.12 23.41 -4.60
C SER A 170 -9.25 22.81 -3.51
N SER A 171 -9.10 21.46 -3.47
CA SER A 171 -8.27 20.78 -2.49
C SER A 171 -6.80 20.76 -2.87
N ALA A 172 -5.90 20.74 -1.87
CA ALA A 172 -4.46 20.57 -2.11
C ALA A 172 -4.20 19.23 -2.81
N ARG A 173 -3.55 19.30 -3.96
CA ARG A 173 -3.20 18.15 -4.78
C ARG A 173 -1.70 17.93 -4.76
N TYR A 174 -1.27 16.71 -5.03
CA TYR A 174 0.15 16.45 -5.19
C TYR A 174 0.69 17.11 -6.46
N TYR A 175 1.70 17.96 -6.31
CA TYR A 175 2.48 18.54 -7.40
C TYR A 175 3.79 17.79 -7.54
N CYS A 176 4.11 17.35 -8.74
CA CYS A 176 5.32 16.60 -9.02
C CYS A 176 6.48 17.52 -9.41
N ALA A 177 7.48 17.59 -8.54
CA ALA A 177 8.73 18.29 -8.77
C ALA A 177 9.91 17.30 -8.76
N ALA A 178 11.11 17.79 -9.07
CA ALA A 178 12.34 17.03 -8.91
C ALA A 178 12.99 17.36 -7.55
N TYR A 179 13.64 16.37 -6.99
CA TYR A 179 14.46 16.51 -5.80
C TYR A 179 15.95 16.48 -6.21
N ASN A 180 16.70 17.52 -5.84
CA ASN A 180 18.13 17.59 -6.09
C ASN A 180 18.89 17.19 -4.81
N GLU A 181 19.57 16.05 -4.84
CA GLU A 181 20.36 15.54 -3.72
C GLU A 181 21.82 16.03 -3.74
N TRP A 182 22.29 16.57 -4.87
CA TRP A 182 23.69 16.86 -5.09
C TRP A 182 23.92 18.33 -5.35
N ASP A 183 24.43 19.05 -4.37
CA ASP A 183 24.80 20.46 -4.50
C ASP A 183 26.03 20.69 -5.42
N PHE A 184 26.75 19.64 -5.78
CA PHE A 184 28.10 19.77 -6.31
C PHE A 184 28.25 19.59 -7.82
N PHE A 185 27.36 18.89 -8.52
CA PHE A 185 27.49 18.66 -9.95
C PHE A 185 26.16 18.72 -10.68
N ASP A 186 26.13 19.57 -11.69
CA ASP A 186 25.07 19.81 -12.66
C ASP A 186 24.71 18.58 -13.56
N THR A 187 25.13 17.37 -13.15
CA THR A 187 24.84 16.13 -13.89
C THR A 187 23.39 15.72 -13.80
N GLN A 188 22.69 16.08 -12.74
CA GLN A 188 21.26 15.85 -12.63
C GLN A 188 20.46 16.91 -13.41
N ALA A 189 20.90 18.17 -13.45
CA ALA A 189 20.29 19.18 -14.29
C ALA A 189 20.33 18.78 -15.76
N SER A 190 21.42 18.18 -16.23
CA SER A 190 21.53 17.70 -17.62
C SER A 190 20.62 16.49 -17.92
N ARG A 191 20.37 15.59 -16.95
CA ARG A 191 19.41 14.51 -17.09
C ARG A 191 17.98 15.01 -16.99
N LEU A 192 17.70 15.89 -16.04
CA LEU A 192 16.43 16.57 -15.92
C LEU A 192 16.10 17.38 -17.21
N ASP A 193 17.08 18.05 -17.77
CA ASP A 193 16.98 18.77 -19.05
C ASP A 193 16.70 17.83 -20.24
N LEU A 194 17.30 16.65 -20.27
CA LEU A 194 17.02 15.64 -21.29
C LEU A 194 15.58 15.13 -21.19
N VAL A 195 15.09 14.89 -19.98
CA VAL A 195 13.71 14.51 -19.71
C VAL A 195 12.74 15.63 -20.10
N LYS A 196 13.03 16.88 -19.69
CA LYS A 196 12.24 18.07 -20.03
C LYS A 196 12.17 18.31 -21.55
N ARG A 197 13.18 17.92 -22.30
CA ARG A 197 13.22 18.03 -23.77
C ARG A 197 12.53 16.87 -24.51
N GLY A 198 11.87 15.96 -23.78
CA GLY A 198 11.13 14.86 -24.37
C GLY A 198 12.01 13.74 -24.95
N GLY A 199 13.26 13.64 -24.50
CA GLY A 199 14.20 12.60 -24.95
C GLY A 199 14.01 11.23 -24.27
N ALA A 200 13.34 11.19 -23.12
CA ALA A 200 13.09 9.96 -22.38
C ALA A 200 11.87 9.22 -22.94
N ARG A 201 12.01 7.93 -23.16
CA ARG A 201 10.97 7.07 -23.77
C ARG A 201 10.57 5.88 -22.92
N THR A 202 11.38 5.52 -21.94
CA THR A 202 11.18 4.36 -21.07
C THR A 202 11.37 4.77 -19.61
N ILE A 203 10.89 3.93 -18.67
CA ILE A 203 11.10 4.17 -17.24
C ILE A 203 12.60 4.17 -16.89
N ASP A 204 13.41 3.42 -17.64
CA ASP A 204 14.84 3.31 -17.41
C ASP A 204 15.60 4.63 -17.70
N ASP A 205 15.04 5.49 -18.55
CA ASP A 205 15.58 6.82 -18.85
C ASP A 205 15.54 7.76 -17.63
N TYR A 206 14.70 7.45 -16.64
CA TYR A 206 14.54 8.21 -15.39
C TYR A 206 15.35 7.65 -14.21
N CYS A 207 16.12 6.61 -14.46
CA CYS A 207 16.96 6.00 -13.42
C CYS A 207 17.94 7.02 -12.80
N GLY A 208 17.97 7.06 -11.49
CA GLY A 208 18.81 7.99 -10.72
C GLY A 208 18.22 9.40 -10.55
N MET A 209 16.99 9.65 -10.98
CA MET A 209 16.22 10.83 -10.58
C MET A 209 15.42 10.52 -9.33
N VAL A 210 15.26 11.51 -8.46
CA VAL A 210 14.36 11.46 -7.32
C VAL A 210 13.30 12.54 -7.49
N PHE A 211 12.04 12.14 -7.43
CA PHE A 211 10.93 13.05 -7.50
C PHE A 211 10.56 13.55 -6.11
N ASP A 212 10.26 14.83 -6.02
CA ASP A 212 9.76 15.50 -4.84
C ASP A 212 8.28 15.82 -5.05
N VAL A 213 7.41 14.91 -4.62
CA VAL A 213 5.97 15.00 -4.84
C VAL A 213 5.32 15.56 -3.59
N MET A 214 4.74 16.76 -3.68
CA MET A 214 4.28 17.50 -2.51
C MET A 214 2.84 18.00 -2.67
N LYS A 215 2.06 17.93 -1.60
CA LYS A 215 0.74 18.58 -1.57
C LYS A 215 0.88 20.09 -1.68
N ALA A 216 0.27 20.68 -2.67
CA ALA A 216 0.43 22.09 -2.99
C ALA A 216 -0.79 22.69 -3.69
N HIS A 217 -0.78 24.01 -3.82
CA HIS A 217 -1.78 24.79 -4.53
C HIS A 217 -1.12 25.68 -5.58
N ARG A 218 -1.79 25.88 -6.71
CA ARG A 218 -1.40 26.87 -7.71
C ARG A 218 -1.89 28.26 -7.25
N ILE A 219 -1.00 29.22 -7.32
CA ILE A 219 -1.25 30.62 -6.96
C ILE A 219 -1.14 31.50 -8.20
N GLU A 220 -2.14 32.31 -8.42
CA GLU A 220 -2.17 33.36 -9.43
C GLU A 220 -1.93 34.71 -8.76
N GLY A 221 -0.84 35.39 -9.11
CA GLY A 221 -0.50 36.71 -8.60
C GLY A 221 0.19 36.71 -7.24
N ALA A 222 -0.54 36.58 -6.13
CA ALA A 222 0.06 36.66 -4.80
C ALA A 222 -0.63 35.83 -3.72
N VAL A 223 0.13 35.45 -2.69
CA VAL A 223 -0.35 34.81 -1.46
C VAL A 223 0.27 35.50 -0.24
N GLU A 224 -0.49 35.63 0.84
CA GLU A 224 0.00 36.10 2.14
C GLU A 224 0.06 34.94 3.14
N ILE A 225 1.19 34.80 3.81
CA ILE A 225 1.42 33.82 4.88
C ILE A 225 1.55 34.64 6.17
N GLU A 226 0.68 34.38 7.15
CA GLU A 226 0.58 35.21 8.35
C GLU A 226 1.58 34.84 9.44
N GLU A 227 1.98 33.57 9.52
CA GLU A 227 2.77 33.04 10.63
C GLU A 227 4.19 32.66 10.19
N ALA A 228 5.11 32.60 11.16
CA ALA A 228 6.43 32.03 10.94
C ALA A 228 6.34 30.53 10.61
N CYS A 229 6.99 30.11 9.53
CA CYS A 229 6.94 28.73 9.05
C CYS A 229 8.04 28.44 8.04
N ILE A 230 8.19 27.19 7.66
CA ILE A 230 8.91 26.80 6.43
C ILE A 230 7.85 26.61 5.34
N LEU A 231 7.94 27.37 4.27
CA LEU A 231 7.00 27.30 3.15
C LEU A 231 7.67 26.69 1.92
N PRO A 232 7.20 25.53 1.43
CA PRO A 232 7.62 25.03 0.12
C PRO A 232 7.01 25.89 -0.99
N ALA A 233 7.83 26.37 -1.93
CA ALA A 233 7.35 27.11 -3.10
C ALA A 233 8.12 26.69 -4.34
N ALA A 234 7.43 26.57 -5.48
CA ALA A 234 8.05 26.19 -6.75
C ALA A 234 7.63 27.13 -7.88
N PRO A 235 8.61 27.65 -8.66
CA PRO A 235 8.35 28.30 -9.94
C PRO A 235 7.74 27.31 -10.94
N THR A 236 6.89 27.82 -11.85
CA THR A 236 6.33 27.01 -12.97
C THR A 236 7.00 27.31 -14.31
N CYS A 237 7.83 28.36 -14.35
CA CYS A 237 8.57 28.78 -15.54
C CYS A 237 10.06 28.95 -15.24
N GLU A 238 10.89 28.69 -16.24
CA GLU A 238 12.33 28.90 -16.14
C GLU A 238 12.66 30.38 -15.93
N GLY A 239 13.57 30.66 -14.98
CA GLY A 239 13.99 32.03 -14.65
C GLY A 239 12.95 32.89 -13.92
N GLN A 240 11.81 32.32 -13.54
CA GLN A 240 10.77 33.00 -12.78
C GLN A 240 11.30 33.48 -11.43
N THR A 241 10.94 34.70 -11.06
CA THR A 241 11.27 35.27 -9.75
C THR A 241 10.04 35.29 -8.87
N LEU A 242 10.13 34.70 -7.69
CA LEU A 242 9.17 34.87 -6.62
C LEU A 242 9.62 36.07 -5.77
N GLU A 243 8.81 37.12 -5.76
CA GLU A 243 9.06 38.32 -4.94
C GLU A 243 8.50 38.08 -3.54
N LEU A 244 9.32 38.34 -2.53
CA LEU A 244 8.96 38.23 -1.11
C LEU A 244 9.00 39.62 -0.46
N GLU A 245 7.97 39.95 0.29
CA GLU A 245 7.82 41.20 1.01
C GLU A 245 7.34 40.96 2.44
N SER A 246 8.11 41.39 3.42
CA SER A 246 7.79 41.36 4.85
C SER A 246 7.96 42.76 5.43
N ALA A 247 7.64 42.93 6.73
CA ALA A 247 7.86 44.18 7.44
C ALA A 247 9.36 44.57 7.53
N GLN A 248 10.27 43.58 7.44
CA GLN A 248 11.72 43.80 7.61
C GLN A 248 12.49 43.80 6.30
N ALA A 249 12.01 43.16 5.25
CA ALA A 249 12.76 42.98 4.00
C ALA A 249 11.85 42.79 2.77
N ARG A 250 12.40 43.24 1.61
CA ARG A 250 11.86 42.90 0.31
C ARG A 250 12.96 42.35 -0.58
N GLY A 251 12.67 41.25 -1.28
CA GLY A 251 13.66 40.63 -2.16
C GLY A 251 12.99 39.64 -3.12
N GLY A 252 13.79 38.97 -3.93
CA GLY A 252 13.30 37.96 -4.88
C GLY A 252 14.14 36.69 -4.85
N ILE A 253 13.49 35.56 -5.01
CA ILE A 253 14.13 34.24 -5.14
C ILE A 253 13.89 33.72 -6.54
N ARG A 254 14.97 33.32 -7.22
CA ARG A 254 14.91 32.61 -8.48
C ARG A 254 15.12 31.13 -8.22
N GLY A 255 14.26 30.29 -8.79
CA GLY A 255 14.38 28.83 -8.73
C GLY A 255 14.41 28.22 -10.11
N GLY A 256 14.89 27.00 -10.20
CA GLY A 256 14.68 26.17 -11.37
C GLY A 256 13.19 25.84 -11.52
N ARG A 257 12.73 25.70 -12.74
CA ARG A 257 11.39 25.20 -13.04
C ARG A 257 11.22 23.81 -12.40
N GLU A 258 10.07 23.61 -11.74
CA GLU A 258 9.71 22.30 -11.17
C GLU A 258 10.63 21.85 -10.00
N GLU A 259 11.24 22.79 -9.28
CA GLU A 259 11.98 22.53 -8.07
C GLU A 259 11.36 23.27 -6.89
N PHE A 260 11.09 22.55 -5.78
CA PHE A 260 10.68 23.21 -4.55
C PHE A 260 11.85 23.91 -3.86
N ARG A 261 11.62 25.15 -3.44
CA ARG A 261 12.44 25.89 -2.50
C ARG A 261 11.72 25.93 -1.16
N PHE A 262 12.41 25.59 -0.10
CA PHE A 262 11.89 25.66 1.27
C PHE A 262 12.26 27.02 1.86
N LEU A 263 11.28 27.91 1.95
CA LEU A 263 11.46 29.28 2.38
C LEU A 263 11.19 29.39 3.86
N ARG A 264 12.19 29.76 4.66
CA ARG A 264 11.98 30.11 6.06
C ARG A 264 11.39 31.51 6.16
N LEU A 265 10.17 31.62 6.65
CA LEU A 265 9.45 32.86 6.86
C LEU A 265 9.44 33.17 8.37
N GLU A 266 9.90 34.36 8.74
CA GLU A 266 10.00 34.77 10.16
C GLU A 266 8.69 35.39 10.69
N GLY A 267 7.68 35.54 9.85
CA GLY A 267 6.36 36.08 10.16
C GLY A 267 5.62 36.47 8.90
N ARG A 268 4.65 37.38 9.03
CA ARG A 268 3.81 37.80 7.91
C ARG A 268 4.64 38.17 6.69
N THR A 269 4.44 37.41 5.62
CA THR A 269 5.19 37.56 4.36
C THR A 269 4.23 37.42 3.18
N LYS A 270 4.29 38.39 2.26
CA LYS A 270 3.63 38.33 0.97
C LYS A 270 4.58 37.74 -0.06
N ILE A 271 4.12 36.76 -0.82
CA ILE A 271 4.83 36.16 -1.94
C ILE A 271 4.05 36.44 -3.22
N SER A 272 4.70 36.94 -4.23
CA SER A 272 4.06 37.31 -5.51
C SER A 272 4.95 37.00 -6.70
N SER A 273 4.34 36.80 -7.85
CA SER A 273 5.01 36.64 -9.13
C SER A 273 4.14 37.10 -10.29
N ALA A 274 4.75 37.49 -11.39
CA ALA A 274 4.03 37.84 -12.63
C ALA A 274 3.39 36.59 -13.29
N GLU A 275 4.04 35.46 -13.15
CA GLU A 275 3.56 34.17 -13.66
C GLU A 275 3.02 33.31 -12.49
N PRO A 276 2.09 32.37 -12.76
CA PRO A 276 1.62 31.46 -11.74
C PRO A 276 2.77 30.69 -11.05
N PHE A 277 2.62 30.38 -9.79
CA PHE A 277 3.58 29.59 -9.03
C PHE A 277 2.85 28.61 -8.11
N VAL A 278 3.59 27.70 -7.48
CA VAL A 278 3.03 26.65 -6.63
C VAL A 278 3.54 26.85 -5.20
N VAL A 279 2.66 26.71 -4.22
CA VAL A 279 3.03 26.71 -2.80
C VAL A 279 2.51 25.45 -2.13
N GLY A 280 3.35 24.82 -1.31
CA GLY A 280 2.95 23.75 -0.43
C GLY A 280 2.26 24.26 0.83
N ALA A 281 1.79 23.36 1.67
CA ALA A 281 1.27 23.72 2.99
C ALA A 281 2.41 24.32 3.86
N PRO A 282 2.14 25.39 4.64
CA PRO A 282 3.10 25.89 5.60
C PRO A 282 3.50 24.81 6.62
N ILE A 283 4.79 24.58 6.77
CA ILE A 283 5.35 23.61 7.71
C ILE A 283 5.64 24.37 9.02
N ARG A 284 4.95 23.98 10.07
CA ARG A 284 5.09 24.60 11.37
C ARG A 284 6.45 24.27 11.98
N THR A 285 7.17 25.27 12.43
CA THR A 285 8.37 25.14 13.26
C THR A 285 8.01 25.17 14.75
N GLY A 286 8.81 24.51 15.56
CA GLY A 286 8.62 24.37 17.01
C GLY A 286 7.88 23.09 17.39
N HIS A 287 8.41 22.45 18.45
CA HIS A 287 7.87 21.22 18.98
C HIS A 287 6.62 21.48 19.84
N VAL A 288 5.63 20.61 19.71
CA VAL A 288 4.42 20.68 20.52
C VAL A 288 4.66 19.92 21.84
N PRO A 289 4.47 20.56 23.00
CA PRO A 289 4.64 19.91 24.30
C PRO A 289 3.81 18.61 24.40
N GLY A 290 4.45 17.53 24.82
CA GLY A 290 3.81 16.21 24.97
C GLY A 290 3.73 15.38 23.70
N ARG A 291 4.05 15.94 22.53
CA ARG A 291 4.21 15.19 21.28
C ARG A 291 5.63 14.66 21.13
N ARG A 292 5.79 13.51 20.46
CA ARG A 292 7.12 13.01 20.09
C ARG A 292 7.68 13.89 18.97
N LYS A 293 8.97 14.19 19.02
CA LYS A 293 9.64 14.93 17.94
C LYS A 293 9.74 14.12 16.65
N LEU A 294 9.86 12.78 16.82
CA LEU A 294 9.97 11.86 15.69
C LEU A 294 9.12 10.62 15.91
N VAL A 295 8.34 10.28 14.90
CA VAL A 295 7.74 8.95 14.72
C VAL A 295 8.29 8.39 13.41
N LEU A 296 9.01 7.26 13.47
CA LEU A 296 9.62 6.60 12.33
C LEU A 296 9.00 5.22 12.13
N ASN A 297 8.32 5.02 11.00
CA ASN A 297 7.93 3.71 10.51
C ASN A 297 8.98 3.22 9.51
N LEU A 298 9.61 2.10 9.82
CA LEU A 298 10.67 1.50 9.02
C LEU A 298 10.19 0.16 8.44
N LEU A 299 9.91 0.15 7.14
CA LEU A 299 9.56 -1.07 6.41
C LEU A 299 10.84 -1.74 5.89
N LEU A 300 11.03 -3.00 6.29
CA LEU A 300 12.09 -3.90 5.86
C LEU A 300 11.48 -4.92 4.88
N ASP A 301 11.32 -4.51 3.62
CA ASP A 301 10.54 -5.22 2.61
C ASP A 301 11.01 -6.66 2.39
N GLY A 302 10.10 -7.61 2.57
CA GLY A 302 10.35 -9.04 2.35
C GLY A 302 11.34 -9.70 3.32
N LEU A 303 11.67 -9.06 4.47
CA LEU A 303 12.58 -9.64 5.45
C LEU A 303 11.94 -10.86 6.15
N SER A 304 12.41 -12.05 5.80
CA SER A 304 12.00 -13.29 6.46
C SER A 304 12.57 -13.37 7.87
N TRP A 305 11.73 -13.15 8.89
CA TRP A 305 12.16 -13.23 10.28
C TRP A 305 12.67 -14.61 10.67
N GLN A 306 11.97 -15.67 10.22
CA GLN A 306 12.38 -17.05 10.49
C GLN A 306 13.74 -17.40 9.85
N ALA A 307 14.05 -16.87 8.67
CA ALA A 307 15.35 -17.08 8.05
C ALA A 307 16.49 -16.44 8.86
N MET A 308 16.22 -15.29 9.49
CA MET A 308 17.18 -14.60 10.36
C MET A 308 17.29 -15.30 11.72
N ARG A 309 16.16 -15.68 12.32
CA ARG A 309 16.09 -16.44 13.58
C ARG A 309 16.85 -17.75 13.48
N ALA A 310 16.73 -18.49 12.38
CA ALA A 310 17.47 -19.75 12.16
C ALA A 310 19.00 -19.59 12.14
N ARG A 311 19.49 -18.34 12.10
CA ARG A 311 20.91 -17.98 12.12
C ARG A 311 21.27 -17.09 13.32
N ASP A 312 20.51 -17.14 14.39
CA ASP A 312 20.70 -16.34 15.60
C ASP A 312 20.88 -14.84 15.32
N PHE A 313 20.17 -14.34 14.27
CA PHE A 313 20.20 -12.93 13.85
C PHE A 313 21.59 -12.36 13.56
N CYS A 314 22.58 -13.22 13.27
CA CYS A 314 23.99 -12.82 13.10
C CYS A 314 24.23 -11.83 11.93
N HIS A 315 23.28 -11.71 10.98
CA HIS A 315 23.37 -10.79 9.85
C HIS A 315 22.77 -9.40 10.11
N MET A 316 22.16 -9.18 11.29
CA MET A 316 21.53 -7.89 11.64
C MET A 316 21.81 -7.46 13.10
N PRO A 317 23.08 -7.40 13.51
CA PRO A 317 23.46 -7.10 14.90
C PRO A 317 23.09 -5.67 15.33
N ASN A 318 23.13 -4.67 14.43
CA ASN A 318 22.78 -3.27 14.74
C ASN A 318 21.28 -3.12 15.02
N LEU A 319 20.44 -3.76 14.20
CA LEU A 319 19.01 -3.79 14.38
C LEU A 319 18.64 -4.45 15.71
N MET A 320 19.20 -5.63 15.99
CA MET A 320 18.96 -6.33 17.25
C MET A 320 19.48 -5.54 18.46
N ARG A 321 20.67 -4.91 18.39
CA ARG A 321 21.21 -4.03 19.42
C ARG A 321 20.25 -2.87 19.71
N PHE A 322 19.82 -2.16 18.67
CA PHE A 322 18.96 -0.99 18.83
C PHE A 322 17.64 -1.37 19.51
N PHE A 323 16.94 -2.37 19.00
CA PHE A 323 15.64 -2.78 19.54
C PHE A 323 15.69 -3.61 20.83
N SER A 324 16.88 -4.05 21.30
CA SER A 324 17.00 -4.68 22.62
C SER A 324 16.57 -3.76 23.76
N ASP A 325 16.63 -2.44 23.58
CA ASP A 325 16.10 -1.43 24.49
C ASP A 325 14.61 -1.10 24.26
N GLY A 326 13.89 -1.93 23.53
CA GLY A 326 12.47 -1.87 23.25
C GLY A 326 11.80 -3.24 23.34
N VAL A 327 10.94 -3.57 22.39
CA VAL A 327 10.28 -4.87 22.27
C VAL A 327 10.54 -5.43 20.88
N ILE A 328 10.96 -6.70 20.81
CA ILE A 328 11.15 -7.47 19.57
C ILE A 328 10.18 -8.64 19.62
N PHE A 329 9.19 -8.70 18.72
CA PHE A 329 8.22 -9.79 18.69
C PHE A 329 8.73 -10.94 17.84
N ASN A 330 9.04 -12.09 18.50
CA ASN A 330 9.64 -13.23 17.85
C ASN A 330 8.65 -14.07 17.03
N ASN A 331 7.35 -13.92 17.27
CA ASN A 331 6.28 -14.66 16.58
C ASN A 331 5.27 -13.69 15.93
N ASN A 332 5.75 -12.81 15.05
CA ASN A 332 4.91 -11.93 14.26
C ASN A 332 4.66 -12.53 12.87
N TYR A 333 3.40 -12.44 12.38
CA TYR A 333 3.00 -13.02 11.10
C TYR A 333 2.36 -11.98 10.18
N CYS A 334 2.75 -12.04 8.91
CA CYS A 334 2.10 -11.27 7.85
C CYS A 334 0.66 -11.75 7.62
N VAL A 335 -0.17 -10.87 7.10
CA VAL A 335 -1.56 -11.17 6.73
C VAL A 335 -1.64 -11.69 5.30
N THR A 336 -0.78 -11.18 4.43
CA THR A 336 -0.72 -11.53 3.01
C THR A 336 0.73 -11.70 2.56
N GLU A 337 0.90 -12.11 1.32
CA GLU A 337 2.17 -12.57 0.78
C GLU A 337 3.03 -11.50 0.13
N TYR A 338 2.53 -10.27 -0.09
CA TYR A 338 3.26 -9.24 -0.83
C TYR A 338 2.89 -7.82 -0.40
N THR A 339 3.77 -6.89 -0.73
CA THR A 339 3.85 -5.53 -0.19
C THR A 339 2.56 -4.73 -0.35
N PHE A 340 1.95 -4.73 -1.54
CA PHE A 340 0.79 -3.89 -1.83
C PHE A 340 -0.36 -4.12 -0.84
N VAL A 341 -0.79 -5.38 -0.68
CA VAL A 341 -1.90 -5.73 0.22
C VAL A 341 -1.50 -5.64 1.69
N SER A 342 -0.25 -6.02 2.01
CA SER A 342 0.26 -5.92 3.38
C SER A 342 0.31 -4.48 3.87
N LEU A 343 0.76 -3.53 3.05
CA LEU A 343 0.75 -2.10 3.41
C LEU A 343 -0.67 -1.58 3.60
N GLY A 344 -1.62 -1.94 2.73
CA GLY A 344 -3.04 -1.62 2.93
C GLY A 344 -3.57 -2.14 4.26
N THR A 345 -3.15 -3.35 4.67
CA THR A 345 -3.49 -3.96 5.96
C THR A 345 -2.86 -3.20 7.14
N ILE A 346 -1.58 -2.85 7.05
CA ILE A 346 -0.83 -2.15 8.10
C ILE A 346 -1.38 -0.73 8.27
N GLU A 347 -1.57 0.01 7.19
CA GLU A 347 -2.06 1.38 7.21
C GLU A 347 -3.50 1.52 7.69
N THR A 348 -4.33 0.49 7.53
CA THR A 348 -5.74 0.53 7.95
C THR A 348 -6.02 -0.24 9.24
N GLY A 349 -5.15 -1.17 9.62
CA GLY A 349 -5.40 -2.14 10.70
C GLY A 349 -6.52 -3.13 10.38
N MET A 350 -6.87 -3.29 9.09
CA MET A 350 -7.98 -4.10 8.61
C MET A 350 -7.51 -5.28 7.77
N LEU A 351 -8.25 -6.37 7.84
CA LEU A 351 -8.07 -7.53 6.94
C LEU A 351 -8.38 -7.14 5.48
N PRO A 352 -7.75 -7.77 4.49
CA PRO A 352 -7.88 -7.41 3.06
C PRO A 352 -9.33 -7.34 2.55
N HIS A 353 -10.16 -8.30 2.91
CA HIS A 353 -11.57 -8.33 2.49
C HIS A 353 -12.45 -7.24 3.14
N ARG A 354 -11.99 -6.60 4.22
CA ARG A 354 -12.66 -5.45 4.84
C ARG A 354 -12.17 -4.12 4.26
N SER A 355 -10.85 -3.98 4.09
CA SER A 355 -10.27 -2.80 3.44
C SER A 355 -10.52 -2.79 1.94
N GLN A 356 -10.83 -3.94 1.36
CA GLN A 356 -10.92 -4.20 -0.08
C GLN A 356 -9.58 -4.06 -0.82
N VAL A 357 -8.44 -4.03 -0.10
CA VAL A 357 -7.10 -4.17 -0.65
C VAL A 357 -6.80 -5.66 -0.79
N ILE A 358 -7.11 -6.25 -1.96
CA ILE A 358 -7.15 -7.70 -2.14
C ILE A 358 -5.97 -8.21 -2.95
N TRP A 359 -5.57 -7.48 -3.99
CA TRP A 359 -4.43 -7.76 -4.85
C TRP A 359 -3.93 -6.46 -5.50
N ASP A 360 -2.79 -6.47 -6.15
CA ASP A 360 -2.13 -5.31 -6.76
C ASP A 360 -2.86 -4.73 -7.98
N CYS A 361 -4.15 -4.50 -7.82
CA CYS A 361 -4.97 -3.87 -8.83
C CYS A 361 -4.77 -2.35 -8.78
N PRO A 362 -4.40 -1.70 -9.90
CA PRO A 362 -4.19 -0.25 -9.92
C PRO A 362 -5.46 0.57 -9.68
N MET A 363 -6.63 -0.05 -9.59
CA MET A 363 -7.93 0.61 -9.34
C MET A 363 -8.32 0.68 -7.87
N PHE A 364 -7.37 0.41 -6.99
CA PHE A 364 -7.63 0.17 -5.60
C PHE A 364 -7.79 1.49 -4.82
N ARG A 365 -8.86 1.64 -4.05
CA ARG A 365 -9.11 2.81 -3.19
C ARG A 365 -9.64 2.38 -1.84
N ILE A 366 -8.96 2.82 -0.79
CA ILE A 366 -9.46 2.72 0.57
C ILE A 366 -10.55 3.77 0.78
N GLU A 367 -11.69 3.39 1.36
CA GLU A 367 -12.79 4.33 1.65
C GLU A 367 -12.31 5.51 2.51
N LYS A 368 -12.87 6.71 2.28
CA LYS A 368 -12.46 7.95 2.97
C LYS A 368 -12.71 7.90 4.47
N GLU A 369 -13.73 7.16 4.89
CA GLU A 369 -14.10 6.94 6.28
C GLU A 369 -13.07 6.10 7.02
N VAL A 370 -12.36 5.22 6.33
CA VAL A 370 -11.25 4.45 6.87
C VAL A 370 -10.05 5.37 7.04
N LYS A 371 -9.57 5.51 8.27
CA LYS A 371 -8.41 6.35 8.58
C LYS A 371 -7.13 5.55 8.53
N THR A 372 -6.24 5.93 7.63
CA THR A 372 -4.90 5.33 7.57
C THR A 372 -4.06 5.78 8.76
N LEU A 373 -3.06 4.98 9.11
CA LEU A 373 -2.08 5.31 10.14
C LEU A 373 -1.41 6.66 9.85
N SER A 374 -1.02 6.87 8.59
CA SER A 374 -0.38 8.12 8.15
C SER A 374 -1.32 9.33 8.24
N GLU A 375 -2.64 9.17 7.99
CA GLU A 375 -3.62 10.23 8.22
C GLU A 375 -3.78 10.58 9.71
N GLN A 376 -3.65 9.60 10.61
CA GLN A 376 -3.66 9.86 12.05
C GLN A 376 -2.46 10.71 12.47
N MET A 377 -1.27 10.41 11.93
CA MET A 377 -0.09 11.24 12.17
C MET A 377 -0.29 12.67 11.67
N LYS A 378 -0.86 12.83 10.48
CA LYS A 378 -1.20 14.14 9.93
C LYS A 378 -2.23 14.88 10.79
N ALA A 379 -3.26 14.21 11.28
CA ALA A 379 -4.28 14.79 12.15
C ALA A 379 -3.69 15.26 13.50
N LEU A 380 -2.67 14.58 14.00
CA LEU A 380 -1.90 15.02 15.16
C LEU A 380 -1.01 16.25 14.87
N GLY A 381 -0.83 16.61 13.59
CA GLY A 381 -0.08 17.78 13.16
C GLY A 381 1.42 17.53 12.96
N TYR A 382 1.83 16.29 12.72
CA TYR A 382 3.18 15.98 12.25
C TYR A 382 3.40 16.50 10.82
N TYR A 383 4.65 16.85 10.51
CA TYR A 383 5.09 16.95 9.13
C TYR A 383 5.37 15.55 8.61
N CYS A 384 4.54 15.10 7.68
CA CYS A 384 4.48 13.70 7.26
C CYS A 384 5.22 13.49 5.93
N VAL A 385 6.29 12.69 5.95
CA VAL A 385 7.14 12.44 4.78
C VAL A 385 7.29 10.94 4.55
N ASN A 386 7.08 10.52 3.30
CA ASN A 386 7.30 9.16 2.84
C ASN A 386 8.58 9.11 2.00
N VAL A 387 9.59 8.36 2.44
CA VAL A 387 10.81 8.05 1.68
C VAL A 387 10.59 6.69 1.05
N MET A 388 10.09 6.72 -0.18
CA MET A 388 9.53 5.55 -0.86
C MET A 388 10.59 4.67 -1.49
N GLY A 389 10.50 3.38 -1.22
CA GLY A 389 11.36 2.36 -1.81
C GLY A 389 10.92 1.87 -3.19
N ASP A 390 9.66 2.04 -3.55
CA ASP A 390 9.11 1.65 -4.86
C ASP A 390 8.31 2.81 -5.47
N GLY A 391 8.82 3.34 -6.57
CA GLY A 391 8.19 4.45 -7.28
C GLY A 391 7.07 4.06 -8.26
N ARG A 392 6.88 2.79 -8.55
CA ARG A 392 5.79 2.33 -9.44
C ARG A 392 4.48 2.18 -8.70
N GLY A 393 4.56 1.72 -7.47
CA GLY A 393 3.45 1.30 -6.67
C GLY A 393 3.24 2.23 -5.51
N ILE A 394 2.71 3.39 -5.76
CA ILE A 394 2.10 4.13 -4.69
C ILE A 394 0.83 3.39 -4.35
N CYS A 395 0.98 2.45 -3.43
CA CYS A 395 -0.15 1.68 -2.93
C CYS A 395 -1.16 2.62 -2.30
N ASP A 396 -2.41 2.43 -2.63
CA ASP A 396 -3.50 3.16 -1.99
C ASP A 396 -3.42 2.97 -0.47
N GLY A 397 -3.47 4.06 0.27
CA GLY A 397 -3.24 4.09 1.70
C GLY A 397 -1.83 4.52 2.11
N VAL A 398 -0.77 4.18 1.38
CA VAL A 398 0.59 4.58 1.73
C VAL A 398 0.92 6.03 1.33
N THR A 399 0.09 6.65 0.50
CA THR A 399 0.22 8.07 0.13
C THR A 399 -0.72 9.00 0.91
N ARG A 400 -1.79 8.47 1.45
CA ARG A 400 -2.74 9.24 2.23
C ARG A 400 -2.12 9.68 3.56
N GLY A 401 -2.33 10.95 3.91
CA GLY A 401 -1.76 11.52 5.14
C GLY A 401 -0.39 12.17 4.97
N PHE A 402 0.35 11.87 3.91
CA PHE A 402 1.66 12.49 3.69
C PHE A 402 1.55 13.87 3.07
N ASP A 403 2.44 14.77 3.50
CA ASP A 403 2.65 16.08 2.92
C ASP A 403 3.61 16.01 1.74
N ARG A 404 4.61 15.13 1.85
CA ARG A 404 5.72 14.99 0.92
C ARG A 404 6.02 13.52 0.66
N LEU A 405 6.20 13.17 -0.61
CA LEU A 405 6.66 11.86 -1.07
C LEU A 405 7.99 12.06 -1.79
N VAL A 406 9.05 11.46 -1.25
CA VAL A 406 10.37 11.40 -1.89
C VAL A 406 10.43 10.08 -2.64
N VAL A 407 10.28 10.14 -3.97
CA VAL A 407 10.03 8.96 -4.80
C VAL A 407 11.24 8.65 -5.67
N ASN A 408 11.85 7.51 -5.42
CA ASN A 408 12.80 6.92 -6.35
C ASN A 408 12.01 6.17 -7.44
N PRO A 409 12.18 6.48 -8.74
CA PRO A 409 11.45 5.79 -9.81
C PRO A 409 11.84 4.31 -9.97
N TYR A 410 12.90 3.88 -9.33
CA TYR A 410 13.36 2.49 -9.35
C TYR A 410 12.53 1.59 -8.43
N LEU A 411 12.48 0.31 -8.80
CA LEU A 411 11.76 -0.75 -8.09
C LEU A 411 12.27 -1.06 -6.70
N SER A 412 13.47 -0.59 -6.36
CA SER A 412 14.04 -0.85 -5.05
C SER A 412 15.00 0.28 -4.65
N GLN A 413 14.70 0.92 -3.53
CA GLN A 413 15.59 1.90 -2.92
C GLN A 413 16.64 1.18 -2.09
N PRO A 414 17.94 1.33 -2.39
CA PRO A 414 19.00 0.84 -1.52
C PRO A 414 18.90 1.49 -0.14
N THR A 415 19.13 0.73 0.93
CA THR A 415 19.05 1.25 2.30
C THR A 415 19.97 2.45 2.52
N CYS A 416 21.17 2.46 1.93
CA CYS A 416 22.12 3.57 2.06
C CYS A 416 21.53 4.89 1.56
N GLU A 417 20.80 4.90 0.45
CA GLU A 417 20.14 6.09 -0.08
C GLU A 417 18.94 6.51 0.80
N GLY A 418 18.09 5.54 1.18
CA GLY A 418 16.94 5.81 2.05
C GLY A 418 17.36 6.37 3.40
N VAL A 419 18.40 5.83 4.02
CA VAL A 419 18.98 6.32 5.27
C VAL A 419 19.56 7.72 5.09
N ALA A 420 20.33 7.97 4.03
CA ALA A 420 20.90 9.28 3.75
C ALA A 420 19.81 10.34 3.58
N ARG A 421 18.76 10.06 2.82
CA ARG A 421 17.61 10.97 2.63
C ARG A 421 16.86 11.22 3.93
N THR A 422 16.68 10.18 4.74
CA THR A 422 16.00 10.29 6.05
C THR A 422 16.81 11.19 7.00
N ILE A 423 18.10 10.98 7.12
CA ILE A 423 18.97 11.82 7.99
C ILE A 423 18.96 13.26 7.47
N ALA A 424 19.18 13.50 6.18
CA ALA A 424 19.13 14.84 5.60
C ALA A 424 17.78 15.54 5.83
N HIS A 425 16.66 14.78 5.77
CA HIS A 425 15.36 15.32 6.10
C HIS A 425 15.27 15.71 7.59
N LEU A 426 15.70 14.84 8.50
CA LEU A 426 15.65 15.11 9.95
C LEU A 426 16.52 16.29 10.35
N GLU A 427 17.68 16.48 9.71
CA GLU A 427 18.54 17.65 9.91
C GLU A 427 17.89 18.94 9.38
N ALA A 428 17.29 18.89 8.18
CA ALA A 428 16.64 20.05 7.57
C ALA A 428 15.39 20.50 8.34
N PHE A 429 14.68 19.58 8.99
CA PHE A 429 13.44 19.81 9.72
C PHE A 429 13.57 19.47 11.22
N GLU A 430 14.74 19.67 11.80
CA GLU A 430 15.02 19.37 13.22
C GLU A 430 14.11 20.11 14.19
N GLU A 431 13.62 21.30 13.82
CA GLU A 431 12.67 22.10 14.59
C GLU A 431 11.22 21.64 14.45
N CYS A 432 10.93 20.63 13.63
CA CYS A 432 9.58 20.15 13.38
C CYS A 432 9.31 18.83 14.12
N ASP A 433 8.03 18.56 14.41
CA ASP A 433 7.61 17.22 14.80
C ASP A 433 7.42 16.40 13.50
N ASN A 434 8.26 15.38 13.31
CA ASN A 434 8.34 14.61 12.07
C ASN A 434 7.67 13.25 12.18
N TYR A 435 6.88 12.87 11.17
CA TYR A 435 6.52 11.50 10.89
C TYR A 435 7.18 11.07 9.59
N VAL A 436 8.01 10.04 9.66
CA VAL A 436 8.73 9.50 8.50
C VAL A 436 8.35 8.05 8.29
N PHE A 437 7.93 7.73 7.08
CA PHE A 437 7.86 6.36 6.59
C PHE A 437 9.09 6.11 5.71
N LEU A 438 9.94 5.19 6.13
CA LEU A 438 11.12 4.76 5.37
C LEU A 438 10.93 3.33 4.87
N HIS A 439 10.92 3.15 3.56
CA HIS A 439 10.85 1.84 2.91
C HIS A 439 12.22 1.45 2.35
N VAL A 440 12.78 0.33 2.80
CA VAL A 440 14.03 -0.23 2.30
C VAL A 440 13.80 -1.64 1.73
N SER A 441 14.37 -1.92 0.56
CA SER A 441 14.05 -3.10 -0.22
C SER A 441 15.21 -4.11 -0.36
N ASP A 442 16.35 -3.87 0.29
CA ASP A 442 17.51 -4.78 0.21
C ASP A 442 17.20 -6.23 0.61
N PRO A 443 16.32 -6.50 1.62
CA PRO A 443 15.98 -7.88 1.99
C PRO A 443 15.10 -8.60 0.97
N HIS A 444 14.40 -7.85 0.09
CA HIS A 444 13.46 -8.43 -0.86
C HIS A 444 14.18 -9.34 -1.87
N ALA A 445 13.69 -10.57 -2.01
CA ALA A 445 14.21 -11.50 -3.00
C ALA A 445 13.77 -11.08 -4.40
N THR A 446 14.73 -11.03 -5.32
CA THR A 446 14.49 -10.78 -6.75
C THR A 446 14.86 -12.02 -7.56
N PRO A 447 14.24 -12.25 -8.75
CA PRO A 447 14.56 -13.42 -9.58
C PRO A 447 16.05 -13.54 -9.84
N ALA A 448 16.62 -14.71 -9.60
CA ALA A 448 18.06 -14.97 -9.79
C ALA A 448 18.54 -14.73 -11.23
N THR A 449 17.62 -14.83 -12.19
CA THR A 449 17.88 -14.59 -13.62
C THR A 449 17.99 -13.12 -14.00
N SER A 450 17.43 -12.21 -13.18
CA SER A 450 17.32 -10.78 -13.51
C SER A 450 18.02 -9.86 -12.50
N ALA A 451 18.36 -10.34 -11.30
CA ALA A 451 18.99 -9.53 -10.27
C ALA A 451 20.52 -9.68 -10.28
N PRO A 452 21.26 -8.58 -10.22
CA PRO A 452 22.70 -8.67 -10.00
C PRO A 452 22.95 -9.23 -8.59
N LEU A 453 23.70 -10.32 -8.51
CA LEU A 453 24.20 -10.85 -7.25
C LEU A 453 25.12 -9.83 -6.56
N THR A 454 25.18 -9.86 -5.24
CA THR A 454 26.15 -9.02 -4.52
C THR A 454 27.57 -9.36 -4.94
N LEU A 455 28.45 -8.37 -4.94
CA LEU A 455 29.86 -8.60 -5.32
C LEU A 455 30.50 -9.68 -4.43
N LYS A 456 30.15 -9.72 -3.15
CA LYS A 456 30.65 -10.74 -2.21
C LYS A 456 30.19 -12.15 -2.62
N THR A 457 28.93 -12.31 -3.03
CA THR A 457 28.42 -13.59 -3.55
C THR A 457 29.19 -14.00 -4.81
N GLN A 458 29.35 -13.09 -5.78
CA GLN A 458 30.06 -13.36 -7.03
C GLN A 458 31.51 -13.81 -6.81
N THR A 459 32.19 -13.27 -5.80
CA THR A 459 33.61 -13.55 -5.55
C THR A 459 33.86 -14.76 -4.63
N HIS A 460 32.91 -15.13 -3.79
CA HIS A 460 33.08 -16.19 -2.79
C HIS A 460 32.42 -17.51 -3.15
N ILE A 461 31.52 -17.51 -4.13
CA ILE A 461 30.77 -18.72 -4.51
C ILE A 461 31.11 -19.11 -5.94
N SER A 462 31.30 -20.42 -6.16
CA SER A 462 31.55 -20.94 -7.49
C SER A 462 30.41 -20.60 -8.45
N TRP A 463 30.75 -20.19 -9.68
CA TRP A 463 29.77 -19.90 -10.73
C TRP A 463 28.76 -21.07 -10.97
N GLN A 464 29.16 -22.31 -10.67
CA GLN A 464 28.30 -23.49 -10.79
C GLN A 464 27.07 -23.40 -9.86
N HIS A 465 27.21 -22.75 -8.70
CA HIS A 465 26.10 -22.51 -7.76
C HIS A 465 25.26 -21.27 -8.10
N THR A 466 25.79 -20.41 -8.99
CA THR A 466 25.10 -19.21 -9.44
C THR A 466 24.47 -19.36 -10.82
N SER A 467 24.66 -20.52 -11.47
CA SER A 467 24.08 -20.81 -12.77
C SER A 467 22.59 -21.17 -12.65
N VAL A 468 21.79 -20.68 -13.58
CA VAL A 468 20.38 -21.04 -13.74
C VAL A 468 20.19 -21.89 -14.99
N PRO A 469 19.20 -22.81 -15.03
CA PRO A 469 18.86 -23.55 -16.23
C PRO A 469 18.54 -22.60 -17.40
N LEU A 470 19.05 -22.90 -18.58
CA LEU A 470 18.84 -22.06 -19.78
C LEU A 470 17.37 -21.99 -20.26
N SER A 471 16.51 -22.83 -19.68
CA SER A 471 15.09 -22.96 -20.05
C SER A 471 14.12 -22.30 -19.05
N GLU A 472 14.61 -21.69 -17.96
CA GLU A 472 13.72 -21.07 -16.98
C GLU A 472 13.22 -19.72 -17.47
N ALA A 473 11.87 -19.56 -17.45
CA ALA A 473 11.21 -18.28 -17.60
C ALA A 473 11.32 -17.45 -16.30
N ALA A 474 11.35 -16.13 -16.41
CA ALA A 474 11.31 -15.25 -15.25
C ALA A 474 9.95 -15.40 -14.53
N GLU A 475 9.99 -15.72 -13.24
CA GLU A 475 8.79 -15.82 -12.40
C GLU A 475 8.60 -14.55 -11.56
N VAL A 476 7.38 -14.36 -11.05
CA VAL A 476 7.05 -13.24 -10.14
C VAL A 476 7.79 -13.43 -8.81
N SER A 477 8.35 -12.36 -8.25
CA SER A 477 9.22 -12.38 -7.06
C SER A 477 8.62 -13.08 -5.84
N VAL A 478 7.32 -12.96 -5.62
CA VAL A 478 6.61 -13.59 -4.49
C VAL A 478 6.33 -15.08 -4.68
N SER A 479 6.47 -15.60 -5.90
CA SER A 479 6.26 -17.01 -6.26
C SER A 479 7.55 -17.72 -6.67
N LEU A 480 8.72 -17.13 -6.38
CA LEU A 480 10.00 -17.71 -6.73
C LEU A 480 10.20 -19.07 -6.05
N PRO A 481 10.69 -20.08 -6.77
CA PRO A 481 10.99 -21.37 -6.16
C PRO A 481 12.20 -21.26 -5.21
N TYR A 482 12.31 -22.22 -4.29
CA TYR A 482 13.50 -22.37 -3.48
C TYR A 482 14.76 -22.48 -4.38
N ASN A 483 15.77 -21.69 -4.03
CA ASN A 483 17.07 -21.76 -4.70
C ASN A 483 18.18 -21.46 -3.68
N ASP A 484 19.18 -22.35 -3.64
CA ASP A 484 20.31 -22.24 -2.71
C ASP A 484 21.08 -20.92 -2.84
N ILE A 485 21.03 -20.24 -3.99
CA ILE A 485 21.71 -18.95 -4.19
C ILE A 485 21.22 -17.88 -3.21
N TYR A 486 19.94 -17.92 -2.85
CA TYR A 486 19.36 -16.96 -1.89
C TYR A 486 19.88 -17.17 -0.46
N LEU A 487 20.35 -18.37 -0.13
CA LEU A 487 20.98 -18.64 1.17
C LEU A 487 22.34 -17.94 1.31
N TYR A 488 22.92 -17.51 0.20
CA TYR A 488 24.21 -16.82 0.15
C TYR A 488 24.04 -15.32 -0.14
N ASP A 489 23.26 -14.95 -1.13
CA ASP A 489 23.15 -13.55 -1.57
C ASP A 489 22.37 -12.68 -0.60
N ASN A 490 21.19 -13.11 -0.18
CA ASN A 490 20.33 -12.29 0.70
C ASN A 490 20.96 -11.98 2.07
N PRO A 491 21.67 -12.90 2.77
CA PRO A 491 22.38 -12.54 3.99
C PRO A 491 23.37 -11.38 3.81
N HIS A 492 24.04 -11.28 2.67
CA HIS A 492 24.96 -10.17 2.39
C HIS A 492 24.25 -8.85 2.13
N ARG A 493 23.05 -8.90 1.50
CA ARG A 493 22.19 -7.74 1.36
C ARG A 493 21.70 -7.25 2.73
N ILE A 494 21.27 -8.19 3.58
CA ILE A 494 20.81 -7.89 4.95
C ILE A 494 21.94 -7.33 5.80
N GLU A 495 23.17 -7.86 5.72
CA GLU A 495 24.35 -7.29 6.40
C GLU A 495 24.64 -5.85 5.95
N THR A 496 24.43 -5.55 4.67
CA THR A 496 24.59 -4.20 4.12
C THR A 496 23.52 -3.27 4.63
N MET A 497 22.26 -3.71 4.57
CA MET A 497 21.12 -2.99 5.17
C MET A 497 21.35 -2.69 6.65
N ASP A 498 21.74 -3.69 7.44
CA ASP A 498 21.94 -3.55 8.88
C ASP A 498 23.03 -2.53 9.24
N ARG A 499 24.13 -2.48 8.46
CA ARG A 499 25.17 -1.48 8.65
C ARG A 499 24.65 -0.06 8.40
N GLU A 500 23.86 0.14 7.37
CA GLU A 500 23.30 1.46 7.05
C GLU A 500 22.22 1.86 8.07
N LEU A 501 21.38 0.91 8.49
CA LEU A 501 20.44 1.15 9.60
C LEU A 501 21.16 1.45 10.91
N GLY A 502 22.30 0.81 11.16
CA GLY A 502 23.16 1.14 12.31
C GLY A 502 23.54 2.62 12.32
N ARG A 503 23.88 3.19 11.15
CA ARG A 503 24.18 4.62 11.01
C ARG A 503 22.96 5.51 11.32
N LEU A 504 21.76 5.09 10.91
CA LEU A 504 20.52 5.80 11.26
C LEU A 504 20.26 5.71 12.77
N PHE A 505 20.41 4.55 13.37
CA PHE A 505 20.18 4.35 14.81
C PHE A 505 21.17 5.14 15.66
N ASP A 506 22.45 5.19 15.28
CA ASP A 506 23.47 6.00 15.95
C ASP A 506 23.13 7.51 15.85
N TYR A 507 22.62 7.96 14.69
CA TYR A 507 22.13 9.33 14.51
C TYR A 507 20.95 9.60 15.46
N LEU A 508 19.97 8.70 15.55
CA LEU A 508 18.81 8.89 16.44
C LEU A 508 19.24 8.95 17.92
N GLU A 509 20.11 8.05 18.34
CA GLU A 509 20.62 8.00 19.72
C GLU A 509 21.46 9.25 20.07
N ALA A 510 22.10 9.88 19.10
CA ALA A 510 22.89 11.11 19.29
C ALA A 510 22.04 12.39 19.34
N HIS A 511 20.89 12.44 18.63
CA HIS A 511 20.12 13.68 18.44
C HIS A 511 18.78 13.70 19.17
N TYR A 512 18.29 12.58 19.64
CA TYR A 512 16.99 12.48 20.32
C TYR A 512 17.12 11.77 21.67
N ALA A 513 16.48 12.32 22.70
CA ALA A 513 16.30 11.61 23.96
C ALA A 513 15.34 10.42 23.75
N SER A 514 15.46 9.38 24.58
CA SER A 514 14.68 8.15 24.42
C SER A 514 13.15 8.32 24.54
N ASP A 515 12.70 9.44 25.10
CA ASP A 515 11.29 9.83 25.23
C ASP A 515 10.82 10.80 24.15
N GLU A 516 11.69 11.19 23.23
CA GLU A 516 11.38 12.13 22.15
C GLU A 516 11.02 11.43 20.83
N TYR A 517 11.29 10.13 20.70
CA TYR A 517 10.99 9.39 19.47
C TYR A 517 10.25 8.09 19.70
N ILE A 518 9.65 7.59 18.63
CA ILE A 518 9.16 6.20 18.46
C ILE A 518 9.68 5.69 17.13
N VAL A 519 10.27 4.50 17.15
CA VAL A 519 10.64 3.74 15.94
C VAL A 519 9.87 2.43 15.95
N CYS A 520 9.07 2.19 14.92
CA CYS A 520 8.42 0.92 14.64
C CYS A 520 9.07 0.34 13.38
N ALA A 521 9.81 -0.75 13.52
CA ALA A 521 10.42 -1.46 12.39
C ALA A 521 9.66 -2.79 12.18
N TYR A 522 9.33 -3.06 10.92
CA TYR A 522 8.58 -4.26 10.56
C TYR A 522 8.89 -4.72 9.15
N SER A 523 8.65 -5.99 8.85
CA SER A 523 8.51 -6.44 7.48
C SER A 523 7.03 -6.71 7.17
N ASP A 524 6.67 -6.51 5.93
CA ASP A 524 5.32 -6.69 5.39
C ASP A 524 4.99 -8.17 5.14
N HIS A 525 5.98 -8.93 4.72
CA HIS A 525 5.98 -10.38 4.53
C HIS A 525 7.39 -10.96 4.67
N GLY A 526 7.52 -12.27 4.59
CA GLY A 526 8.80 -12.96 4.49
C GLY A 526 9.16 -13.32 3.05
N SER A 527 9.80 -14.48 2.85
CA SER A 527 10.19 -14.91 1.49
C SER A 527 10.16 -16.42 1.32
N VAL A 528 9.44 -16.88 0.29
CA VAL A 528 9.33 -18.31 -0.07
C VAL A 528 10.65 -18.91 -0.52
N VAL A 529 11.59 -18.12 -1.02
CA VAL A 529 12.85 -18.58 -1.58
C VAL A 529 13.73 -19.35 -0.58
N TYR A 530 13.49 -19.20 0.70
CA TYR A 530 14.19 -19.93 1.77
C TYR A 530 13.51 -21.25 2.14
N SER A 531 12.28 -21.50 1.67
CA SER A 531 11.47 -22.64 2.09
C SER A 531 11.55 -23.80 1.13
N LYS A 532 11.77 -24.99 1.68
CA LYS A 532 11.56 -26.27 0.96
C LYS A 532 10.15 -26.84 1.19
N ASP A 533 9.37 -26.24 2.11
CA ASP A 533 7.97 -26.59 2.31
C ASP A 533 7.16 -26.13 1.10
N ALA A 534 6.35 -27.02 0.55
CA ALA A 534 5.47 -26.70 -0.58
C ALA A 534 4.33 -25.77 -0.18
N TRP A 535 4.08 -25.59 1.12
CA TRP A 535 3.05 -24.67 1.61
C TRP A 535 3.46 -23.23 1.39
N TYR A 536 2.60 -22.48 0.71
CA TYR A 536 2.89 -21.10 0.34
C TYR A 536 3.17 -20.18 1.54
N PHE A 537 2.36 -20.28 2.60
CA PHE A 537 2.59 -19.56 3.87
C PHE A 537 3.45 -20.36 4.83
N SER A 538 4.53 -20.99 4.36
CA SER A 538 5.52 -21.59 5.26
C SER A 538 6.02 -20.58 6.30
N GLU A 539 6.68 -21.03 7.36
CA GLU A 539 7.27 -20.13 8.36
C GLU A 539 8.25 -19.11 7.73
N MET A 540 8.86 -19.43 6.60
CA MET A 540 9.77 -18.51 5.89
C MET A 540 9.05 -17.35 5.21
N GLN A 541 7.86 -17.60 4.65
CA GLN A 541 7.02 -16.57 4.02
C GLN A 541 6.14 -15.86 5.03
N GLY A 542 5.55 -16.58 5.97
CA GLY A 542 4.57 -16.03 6.90
C GLY A 542 5.18 -15.22 8.04
N SER A 543 6.41 -15.54 8.47
CA SER A 543 7.06 -14.89 9.60
C SER A 543 7.69 -13.56 9.19
N ALA A 544 7.19 -12.48 9.78
CA ALA A 544 7.57 -11.10 9.50
C ALA A 544 8.23 -10.45 10.74
N ALA A 545 9.15 -9.52 10.53
CA ALA A 545 9.73 -8.74 11.63
C ALA A 545 8.69 -7.80 12.24
N LEU A 546 8.79 -7.58 13.55
CA LEU A 546 8.07 -6.51 14.26
C LEU A 546 8.84 -6.11 15.50
N MET A 547 9.26 -4.85 15.56
CA MET A 547 10.05 -4.30 16.66
C MET A 547 9.64 -2.86 16.93
N VAL A 548 9.58 -2.49 18.20
CA VAL A 548 9.22 -1.13 18.61
C VAL A 548 10.15 -0.64 19.70
N ARG A 549 10.66 0.60 19.56
CA ARG A 549 11.48 1.26 20.59
C ARG A 549 11.12 2.75 20.69
N GLY A 550 11.23 3.29 21.87
CA GLY A 550 11.10 4.72 22.15
C GLY A 550 10.18 5.04 23.31
N ALA A 551 9.59 6.19 23.27
CA ALA A 551 8.79 6.76 24.35
C ALA A 551 7.61 5.87 24.76
N GLY A 552 7.56 5.50 26.04
CA GLY A 552 6.47 4.65 26.58
C GLY A 552 6.52 3.18 26.20
N VAL A 553 7.52 2.74 25.44
CA VAL A 553 7.75 1.35 25.08
C VAL A 553 8.58 0.68 26.20
N PRO A 554 8.13 -0.46 26.77
CA PRO A 554 8.92 -1.17 27.77
C PRO A 554 10.17 -1.81 27.17
N ARG A 555 11.23 -1.96 27.97
CA ARG A 555 12.50 -2.58 27.57
C ARG A 555 12.46 -4.08 27.86
N LEU A 556 11.84 -4.84 26.99
CA LEU A 556 11.66 -6.30 27.17
C LEU A 556 12.60 -7.12 26.28
N GLY A 557 13.22 -6.50 25.28
CA GLY A 557 13.99 -7.23 24.28
C GLY A 557 13.12 -8.20 23.49
N LEU A 558 13.60 -9.41 23.27
CA LEU A 558 12.91 -10.46 22.52
C LEU A 558 11.78 -11.07 23.35
N VAL A 559 10.55 -11.08 22.81
CA VAL A 559 9.36 -11.68 23.44
C VAL A 559 8.71 -12.71 22.52
N GLU A 560 8.22 -13.80 23.12
CA GLU A 560 7.60 -14.94 22.38
C GLU A 560 6.08 -14.76 22.16
N GLU A 561 5.57 -13.56 22.32
CA GLU A 561 4.15 -13.29 22.12
C GLU A 561 3.77 -13.41 20.63
N LEU A 562 2.61 -14.01 20.37
CA LEU A 562 2.03 -14.11 19.03
C LEU A 562 1.45 -12.76 18.61
N THR A 563 1.89 -12.23 17.47
CA THR A 563 1.44 -10.98 16.90
C THR A 563 1.21 -11.10 15.38
N SER A 564 0.53 -10.13 14.81
CA SER A 564 0.26 -10.01 13.38
C SER A 564 0.64 -8.61 12.90
N CYS A 565 0.94 -8.45 11.63
CA CYS A 565 1.13 -7.12 11.01
C CYS A 565 -0.10 -6.20 11.18
N LEU A 566 -1.30 -6.75 11.42
CA LEU A 566 -2.49 -5.99 11.84
C LEU A 566 -2.28 -5.21 13.15
N ASP A 567 -1.42 -5.72 14.04
CA ASP A 567 -1.22 -5.18 15.38
C ASP A 567 -0.34 -3.93 15.37
N ILE A 568 0.30 -3.61 14.23
CA ILE A 568 1.10 -2.39 14.06
C ILE A 568 0.23 -1.15 14.29
N TYR A 569 -0.99 -1.12 13.76
CA TYR A 569 -1.89 0.02 13.96
C TYR A 569 -2.22 0.27 15.44
N PRO A 570 -2.76 -0.70 16.23
CA PRO A 570 -2.99 -0.50 17.67
C PRO A 570 -1.72 -0.28 18.49
N ILE A 571 -0.55 -0.79 18.06
CA ILE A 571 0.74 -0.45 18.68
C ILE A 571 1.04 1.03 18.51
N MET A 572 0.87 1.57 17.31
CA MET A 572 1.09 2.99 17.03
C MET A 572 0.03 3.87 17.69
N GLU A 573 -1.24 3.44 17.71
CA GLU A 573 -2.31 4.10 18.48
C GLU A 573 -1.91 4.30 19.94
N LYS A 574 -1.40 3.24 20.57
CA LYS A 574 -0.98 3.24 21.98
C LYS A 574 0.25 4.10 22.23
N THR A 575 1.28 3.99 21.40
CA THR A 575 2.59 4.60 21.65
C THR A 575 2.64 6.08 21.24
N VAL A 576 1.90 6.44 20.20
CA VAL A 576 1.83 7.84 19.71
C VAL A 576 0.70 8.62 20.40
N GLY A 577 -0.42 7.98 20.70
CA GLY A 577 -1.53 8.58 21.46
C GLY A 577 -2.64 9.18 20.57
N PHE A 578 -3.17 8.38 19.66
CA PHE A 578 -4.38 8.71 18.89
C PHE A 578 -5.44 7.61 19.10
N SER A 579 -6.60 7.71 18.45
CA SER A 579 -7.64 6.68 18.49
C SER A 579 -8.17 6.38 17.10
N ALA A 580 -8.22 5.10 16.78
CA ALA A 580 -8.84 4.61 15.55
C ALA A 580 -10.36 4.86 15.56
N PRO A 581 -10.99 5.01 14.40
CA PRO A 581 -12.44 5.00 14.31
C PRO A 581 -13.05 3.71 14.91
N PRO A 582 -14.18 3.82 15.64
CA PRO A 582 -14.83 2.65 16.24
C PRO A 582 -15.13 1.56 15.22
N GLY A 583 -14.72 0.32 15.51
CA GLY A 583 -14.97 -0.85 14.66
C GLY A 583 -14.09 -0.96 13.43
N GLN A 584 -13.09 -0.09 13.26
CA GLN A 584 -12.16 -0.17 12.14
C GLN A 584 -11.20 -1.36 12.28
N LEU A 585 -10.57 -1.52 13.45
CA LEU A 585 -9.43 -2.43 13.61
C LEU A 585 -9.82 -3.91 13.69
N ASP A 586 -9.05 -4.76 13.03
CA ASP A 586 -8.92 -6.20 13.26
C ASP A 586 -7.63 -6.53 14.02
N GLY A 587 -6.74 -5.56 14.14
CA GLY A 587 -5.56 -5.62 14.98
C GLY A 587 -5.90 -5.55 16.46
N VAL A 588 -5.06 -6.15 17.31
CA VAL A 588 -5.17 -6.09 18.77
C VAL A 588 -3.86 -5.63 19.38
N LEU A 589 -3.95 -4.88 20.49
CA LEU A 589 -2.74 -4.45 21.19
C LEU A 589 -2.09 -5.65 21.89
N PRO A 590 -0.77 -5.90 21.67
CA PRO A 590 -0.05 -6.98 22.34
C PRO A 590 0.00 -6.81 23.86
N ARG A 591 0.12 -7.93 24.59
CA ARG A 591 0.28 -7.95 26.06
C ARG A 591 1.55 -7.26 26.51
N ALA A 592 2.63 -7.41 25.75
CA ALA A 592 3.89 -6.74 26.00
C ALA A 592 3.75 -5.19 26.07
N LEU A 593 2.70 -4.64 25.45
CA LEU A 593 2.37 -3.21 25.45
C LEU A 593 1.12 -2.88 26.27
N GLY A 594 0.64 -3.83 27.10
CA GLY A 594 -0.47 -3.66 28.03
C GLY A 594 -1.86 -3.96 27.42
N GLY A 595 -1.92 -4.62 26.27
CA GLY A 595 -3.16 -5.11 25.66
C GLY A 595 -3.55 -6.53 26.10
N GLU A 596 -4.52 -7.11 25.39
CA GLU A 596 -4.98 -8.49 25.63
C GLU A 596 -4.18 -9.53 24.85
N GLY A 597 -3.52 -9.10 23.75
CA GLY A 597 -2.83 -9.99 22.80
C GLY A 597 -3.82 -10.84 22.01
N ARG A 598 -3.30 -11.66 21.09
CA ARG A 598 -4.12 -12.54 20.24
C ARG A 598 -3.93 -14.02 20.54
N ARG A 599 -4.94 -14.80 20.23
CA ARG A 599 -4.92 -16.27 20.38
C ARG A 599 -4.44 -16.96 19.10
N TYR A 600 -4.65 -16.34 17.96
CA TYR A 600 -4.25 -16.84 16.65
C TYR A 600 -3.96 -15.71 15.66
N CYS A 601 -3.16 -16.01 14.65
CA CYS A 601 -2.92 -15.15 13.49
C CYS A 601 -3.51 -15.78 12.24
N ILE A 602 -3.94 -14.92 11.30
CA ILE A 602 -4.43 -15.34 9.99
C ILE A 602 -3.48 -14.76 8.93
N SER A 603 -3.03 -15.65 8.03
CA SER A 603 -2.39 -15.28 6.77
C SER A 603 -3.19 -15.87 5.62
N ASN A 604 -3.50 -15.09 4.59
CA ASN A 604 -4.26 -15.59 3.45
C ASN A 604 -3.80 -15.00 2.12
N SER A 605 -3.92 -15.77 1.06
CA SER A 605 -3.73 -15.33 -0.33
C SER A 605 -5.05 -15.33 -1.05
N ILE A 606 -5.45 -14.14 -1.53
CA ILE A 606 -6.68 -13.93 -2.32
C ILE A 606 -6.29 -13.52 -3.75
N TYR A 607 -5.14 -13.93 -4.23
CA TYR A 607 -4.67 -13.54 -5.55
C TYR A 607 -5.54 -14.18 -6.64
N PRO A 608 -6.08 -13.39 -7.61
CA PRO A 608 -6.93 -13.90 -8.67
C PRO A 608 -6.26 -15.02 -9.48
N GLU A 609 -7.07 -15.95 -9.98
CA GLU A 609 -6.65 -17.11 -10.79
C GLU A 609 -5.79 -18.13 -10.06
N GLN A 610 -5.43 -17.88 -8.78
CA GLN A 610 -4.77 -18.86 -7.92
C GLN A 610 -5.76 -19.40 -6.88
N THR A 611 -5.51 -20.62 -6.40
CA THR A 611 -6.30 -21.19 -5.30
C THR A 611 -6.18 -20.33 -4.05
N TYR A 612 -7.30 -20.11 -3.36
CA TYR A 612 -7.29 -19.44 -2.07
C TYR A 612 -6.54 -20.29 -1.04
N LYS A 613 -5.61 -19.68 -0.35
CA LYS A 613 -4.81 -20.31 0.69
C LYS A 613 -5.00 -19.57 2.01
N LEU A 614 -5.16 -20.32 3.08
CA LEU A 614 -5.38 -19.81 4.42
C LEU A 614 -4.51 -20.55 5.42
N SER A 615 -3.67 -19.82 6.16
CA SER A 615 -3.00 -20.30 7.36
C SER A 615 -3.62 -19.66 8.61
N ILE A 616 -3.95 -20.47 9.59
CA ILE A 616 -4.32 -19.99 10.93
C ILE A 616 -3.28 -20.56 11.93
N ARG A 617 -2.55 -19.66 12.58
CA ARG A 617 -1.48 -20.04 13.51
C ARG A 617 -1.83 -19.71 14.94
N THR A 618 -1.67 -20.67 15.83
CA THR A 618 -1.64 -20.49 17.27
C THR A 618 -0.19 -20.54 17.77
N ALA A 619 0.03 -20.59 19.08
CA ALA A 619 1.38 -20.78 19.64
C ALA A 619 1.98 -22.14 19.24
N GLU A 620 1.17 -23.19 19.12
CA GLU A 620 1.60 -24.59 18.99
C GLU A 620 1.30 -25.19 17.63
N HIS A 621 0.24 -24.74 16.93
CA HIS A 621 -0.27 -25.37 15.73
C HIS A 621 -0.46 -24.39 14.57
N GLU A 622 -0.34 -24.91 13.35
CA GLU A 622 -0.74 -24.25 12.11
C GLU A 622 -1.81 -25.08 11.41
N PHE A 623 -2.95 -24.46 11.15
CA PHE A 623 -3.98 -24.99 10.26
C PHE A 623 -3.77 -24.43 8.86
N ARG A 624 -3.73 -25.33 7.87
CA ARG A 624 -3.55 -25.03 6.46
C ARG A 624 -4.78 -25.41 5.69
N LEU A 625 -5.31 -24.50 4.86
CA LEU A 625 -6.46 -24.74 4.01
C LEU A 625 -6.21 -24.20 2.62
N GLU A 626 -6.54 -25.00 1.59
CA GLU A 626 -6.47 -24.62 0.19
C GLU A 626 -7.72 -25.03 -0.56
N THR A 627 -8.32 -24.09 -1.29
CA THR A 627 -9.49 -24.37 -2.15
C THR A 627 -9.10 -25.16 -3.39
N LYS A 628 -10.07 -25.83 -4.00
CA LYS A 628 -9.88 -26.54 -5.28
C LYS A 628 -10.14 -25.65 -6.49
N ARG A 629 -10.84 -24.53 -6.29
CA ARG A 629 -11.10 -23.54 -7.32
C ARG A 629 -10.24 -22.29 -7.09
N PRO A 630 -9.82 -21.60 -8.15
CA PRO A 630 -9.06 -20.37 -8.02
C PRO A 630 -9.93 -19.23 -7.44
N THR A 631 -9.29 -18.23 -6.87
CA THR A 631 -9.93 -16.99 -6.41
C THR A 631 -10.43 -16.19 -7.60
N HIS A 632 -11.57 -15.56 -7.45
CA HIS A 632 -12.13 -14.66 -8.47
C HIS A 632 -11.48 -13.27 -8.42
N HIS A 633 -11.53 -12.51 -9.54
CA HIS A 633 -10.94 -11.16 -9.62
C HIS A 633 -11.51 -10.17 -8.60
N ASP A 634 -12.76 -10.36 -8.17
CA ASP A 634 -13.41 -9.54 -7.17
C ASP A 634 -13.12 -9.97 -5.71
N GLY A 635 -12.21 -10.91 -5.52
CA GLY A 635 -11.83 -11.44 -4.22
C GLY A 635 -12.78 -12.45 -3.62
N THR A 636 -13.81 -12.89 -4.36
CA THR A 636 -14.66 -13.99 -3.88
C THR A 636 -13.97 -15.33 -4.01
N VAL A 637 -14.26 -16.24 -3.08
CA VAL A 637 -13.69 -17.57 -3.01
C VAL A 637 -14.79 -18.63 -2.91
N ASP A 638 -14.63 -19.75 -3.61
CA ASP A 638 -15.52 -20.89 -3.49
C ASP A 638 -14.96 -21.90 -2.48
N MET A 639 -15.53 -21.86 -1.28
CA MET A 639 -15.17 -22.74 -0.17
C MET A 639 -15.92 -24.08 -0.17
N SER A 640 -16.66 -24.42 -1.23
CA SER A 640 -17.42 -25.68 -1.33
C SER A 640 -16.52 -26.90 -1.43
N ARG A 641 -15.30 -26.75 -1.96
CA ARG A 641 -14.30 -27.80 -2.09
C ARG A 641 -12.92 -27.29 -1.70
N PHE A 642 -12.36 -27.86 -0.67
CA PHE A 642 -11.02 -27.53 -0.18
C PHE A 642 -10.30 -28.75 0.39
N ALA A 643 -8.99 -28.63 0.61
CA ALA A 643 -8.21 -29.52 1.44
C ALA A 643 -7.75 -28.77 2.69
N SER A 644 -7.68 -29.43 3.82
CA SER A 644 -7.14 -28.84 5.03
C SER A 644 -6.47 -29.87 5.93
N HIS A 645 -5.47 -29.44 6.68
CA HIS A 645 -4.79 -30.25 7.68
C HIS A 645 -4.22 -29.34 8.77
N ILE A 646 -3.83 -29.95 9.90
CA ILE A 646 -3.14 -29.26 10.99
C ILE A 646 -1.74 -29.84 11.08
N CYS A 647 -0.75 -28.99 11.35
CA CYS A 647 0.59 -29.42 11.70
C CYS A 647 1.10 -28.72 12.96
N THR A 648 2.09 -29.32 13.63
CA THR A 648 2.82 -28.67 14.69
C THR A 648 3.65 -27.51 14.11
N ARG A 649 3.94 -26.51 14.92
CA ARG A 649 4.80 -25.36 14.55
C ARG A 649 6.27 -25.56 14.95
N ASP A 650 6.65 -26.75 15.33
CA ASP A 650 8.05 -27.10 15.56
C ASP A 650 8.80 -27.37 14.24
N ALA A 651 10.10 -27.65 14.32
CA ALA A 651 10.94 -27.89 13.16
C ALA A 651 10.56 -29.12 12.33
N VAL A 652 9.71 -30.02 12.88
CA VAL A 652 9.33 -31.28 12.24
C VAL A 652 8.05 -31.14 11.42
N HIS A 653 7.18 -30.18 11.75
CA HIS A 653 5.86 -29.97 11.13
C HIS A 653 5.03 -31.26 11.03
N GLU A 654 4.93 -32.00 12.16
CA GLU A 654 4.16 -33.24 12.22
C GLU A 654 2.67 -32.97 12.01
N GLU A 655 2.04 -33.80 11.19
CA GLU A 655 0.58 -33.73 10.98
C GLU A 655 -0.16 -34.14 12.26
N VAL A 656 -1.14 -33.32 12.65
CA VAL A 656 -1.93 -33.49 13.88
C VAL A 656 -3.34 -33.95 13.53
N PHE A 657 -3.71 -35.14 14.05
CA PHE A 657 -5.04 -35.72 13.84
C PHE A 657 -5.89 -35.52 15.11
N ASP A 658 -6.45 -34.33 15.25
CA ASP A 658 -7.35 -33.95 16.35
C ASP A 658 -8.63 -33.36 15.75
N GLU A 659 -9.73 -34.08 15.82
CA GLU A 659 -11.02 -33.67 15.24
C GLU A 659 -11.61 -32.43 15.95
N VAL A 660 -11.37 -32.25 17.25
CA VAL A 660 -11.90 -31.11 18.01
C VAL A 660 -11.15 -29.85 17.63
N LEU A 661 -9.83 -29.94 17.60
CA LEU A 661 -8.96 -28.83 17.19
C LEU A 661 -9.22 -28.46 15.71
N HIS A 662 -9.40 -29.46 14.83
CA HIS A 662 -9.74 -29.23 13.42
C HIS A 662 -11.08 -28.52 13.26
N ALA A 663 -12.10 -28.90 14.05
CA ALA A 663 -13.40 -28.23 14.03
C ALA A 663 -13.32 -26.77 14.52
N GLU A 664 -12.46 -26.49 15.53
CA GLU A 664 -12.22 -25.13 15.97
C GLU A 664 -11.58 -24.25 14.88
N PHE A 665 -10.55 -24.75 14.22
CA PHE A 665 -9.92 -24.04 13.10
C PHE A 665 -10.86 -23.83 11.93
N LEU A 666 -11.68 -24.82 11.59
CA LEU A 666 -12.72 -24.68 10.56
C LEU A 666 -13.76 -23.61 10.94
N ARG A 667 -14.11 -23.49 12.21
CA ARG A 667 -15.01 -22.43 12.67
C ARG A 667 -14.39 -21.05 12.43
N ILE A 668 -13.12 -20.86 12.80
CA ILE A 668 -12.39 -19.60 12.56
C ILE A 668 -12.32 -19.30 11.05
N ALA A 669 -11.97 -20.30 10.24
CA ALA A 669 -11.89 -20.16 8.80
C ALA A 669 -13.25 -19.76 8.17
N ARG A 670 -14.37 -20.32 8.65
CA ARG A 670 -15.72 -19.95 8.23
C ARG A 670 -16.08 -18.53 8.59
N GLU A 671 -15.79 -18.12 9.83
CA GLU A 671 -16.05 -16.75 10.29
C GLU A 671 -15.27 -15.75 9.44
N HIS A 672 -14.00 -16.07 9.15
CA HIS A 672 -13.13 -15.24 8.33
C HIS A 672 -13.62 -15.08 6.89
N THR A 673 -14.04 -16.18 6.25
CA THR A 673 -14.42 -16.18 4.82
C THR A 673 -15.90 -15.85 4.56
N ALA A 674 -16.74 -15.80 5.59
CA ALA A 674 -18.19 -15.68 5.46
C ALA A 674 -18.67 -14.50 4.62
N SER A 675 -17.94 -13.37 4.62
CA SER A 675 -18.32 -12.16 3.87
C SER A 675 -17.92 -12.18 2.40
N PHE A 676 -17.02 -13.07 2.00
CA PHE A 676 -16.49 -13.15 0.63
C PHE A 676 -16.55 -14.56 0.01
N HIS A 677 -17.18 -15.51 0.72
CA HIS A 677 -17.52 -16.79 0.12
C HIS A 677 -18.71 -16.65 -0.84
N GLU A 678 -18.57 -17.21 -2.04
CA GLU A 678 -19.67 -17.44 -2.99
C GLU A 678 -19.50 -18.82 -3.64
N LYS A 679 -20.59 -19.61 -3.69
CA LYS A 679 -20.60 -20.85 -4.45
C LYS A 679 -20.72 -20.54 -5.94
N TRP A 680 -19.89 -21.17 -6.76
CA TRP A 680 -19.92 -20.98 -8.20
C TRP A 680 -20.64 -22.13 -8.90
N GLU A 681 -21.24 -21.81 -10.04
CA GLU A 681 -21.80 -22.82 -10.95
C GLU A 681 -20.66 -23.61 -11.59
N GLU A 682 -20.94 -24.84 -12.05
CA GLU A 682 -19.89 -25.76 -12.56
C GLU A 682 -19.17 -25.26 -13.84
N ASP A 683 -19.69 -24.23 -14.53
CA ASP A 683 -19.26 -23.77 -15.85
C ASP A 683 -18.63 -22.35 -15.87
N TYR A 684 -17.94 -21.93 -14.80
CA TYR A 684 -17.19 -20.68 -14.82
C TYR A 684 -15.71 -20.93 -14.84
#